data_d79a228ecfc5c237228ef8be40de6143
#
_entry.id   d79a228ecfc5c237228ef8be40de6143
#
_cell.length_a   1.000
_cell.length_b   1.000
_cell.length_c   1.000
_cell.angle_alpha   90.00
_cell.angle_beta   90.00
_cell.angle_gamma   90.00
#
_symmetry.space_group_name_H-M   'P 1'
#
loop_
_entity.id
_entity.type
_entity.pdbx_description
1 polymer ?
#
loop_
_entity_poly.entity_id
_entity_poly.type
_entity_poly.pdbx_seq_one_letter_code
_entity_poly.pdbx_strand_id
1 'polypeptide(L)'
;MKRFFSLLGFFLFFFSFVNAQNGTMSGKIIESGTGKAVVNVSVKISALNMSAVTNQEGFFEIKNIPFGKHTVSISGGAFETYETSIDLNAESVTLPNIELKKKAGEGEGISEISTIVLDQEDENKDQNISGLLHSSDDIFTSTAGYIFGSNSFRPRGYDADNRGVLINGTDVSDAENGRITFNDWGGLNDAMRNKQVYNYTEPTPYAYSNIGGLTNIDTRASNYRKQVKLSYSLTNRTYRDRIMFTYATGLMKNGWAFTLSGSRRWSQEGYVQGTFYDAWGYFLAAEKRFGTKHSLGLTIFGAPTKRGTQSATVQEAYDLSGTNYYNPNWGYQNGKARNARVRQNNEPEFILNHIWNIDEKTKLTTSVNYSFGTSSWSSLNWYKAPDPRPDYYRNLPSYNPNYVDPLDQYTQDLITQQWQNDVNVRQINWDKLIQINRLGNLEGIQANYIVEKNVTKTSQLAFNTTINKEMSSHVTVTGGLNFKLYNGHHYKILDDLLGGNYWVNIDQFNEQDFPGDSASAQLDLNNPNQIIHEGDKFGYDYVAHMNNINLWGQGAFTYNKVDFFVAASLTGTDFWRTGNYRNGRYPNNSFGDSKKYSFLNYGIKGGVTYKLTGRHYFQATGFYQTRAPYFSNTFVSPRTRNDVVPDLKSETMYGGDASYIMRYPWLNVRLTYYYTRFLHGATVTSYYEDILIRNSVNVQGAFVNSMMTGIDRIHQGVEFGAEIKATKSLKFFAVAAIGQYIYTSRPQNTIAIDNGSSPDVTTTTYLKNFYIPSTPQTALSAGLKYNYKFWFLNINANYYDNNWLSFTPERRTVEAITGLGPGDPMISAITQESKLKSGFTMDASIGKSIRIKYKYFININLSVTNLLNNTSIQNWGYEQNRFDFTNHDLSLFPPKYLYYYGRTYFLNISFRI
;
A
#
# COMPACT_ATOMS: atom_id res chain seq x y z
N MET A 1 31.82 8.33 -48.71
CA MET A 1 32.00 7.05 -48.00
C MET A 1 33.44 6.50 -48.12
N LYS A 2 34.49 7.30 -48.10
CA LYS A 2 35.92 6.87 -48.10
C LYS A 2 36.78 7.64 -47.10
N ARG A 3 36.20 8.38 -46.12
CA ARG A 3 36.94 9.09 -45.06
C ARG A 3 36.47 8.72 -43.64
N PHE A 4 35.66 7.68 -43.47
CA PHE A 4 35.17 7.21 -42.16
C PHE A 4 35.88 5.94 -41.68
N PHE A 5 36.70 5.30 -42.48
CA PHE A 5 37.43 4.08 -42.15
C PHE A 5 38.90 4.26 -41.73
N SER A 6 39.42 5.50 -41.78
CA SER A 6 40.82 5.78 -41.40
C SER A 6 41.01 6.24 -39.95
N LEU A 7 39.92 6.43 -39.15
CA LEU A 7 40.02 6.81 -37.73
C LEU A 7 39.74 5.64 -36.78
N LEU A 8 39.31 4.49 -37.28
CA LEU A 8 39.09 3.28 -36.47
C LEU A 8 40.32 2.36 -36.39
N GLY A 9 41.35 2.63 -37.17
CA GLY A 9 42.61 1.85 -37.23
C GLY A 9 43.70 2.32 -36.28
N PHE A 10 43.52 3.48 -35.60
CA PHE A 10 44.60 4.06 -34.77
C PHE A 10 44.34 3.92 -33.26
N PHE A 11 43.25 3.27 -32.84
CA PHE A 11 42.93 3.06 -31.42
C PHE A 11 43.05 1.59 -30.92
N LEU A 12 43.65 0.71 -31.74
CA LEU A 12 43.79 -0.72 -31.44
C LEU A 12 45.25 -1.15 -31.17
N PHE A 13 46.16 -0.23 -30.90
CA PHE A 13 47.57 -0.62 -30.58
C PHE A 13 48.08 0.13 -29.37
N PHE A 14 47.53 -0.10 -28.18
CA PHE A 14 48.21 0.04 -26.88
C PHE A 14 47.36 -0.63 -25.79
N PHE A 15 47.02 -1.92 -25.93
CA PHE A 15 46.83 -2.76 -24.77
C PHE A 15 48.14 -3.48 -24.45
N SER A 16 48.96 -2.83 -23.70
CA SER A 16 50.02 -3.53 -22.95
C SER A 16 49.31 -4.50 -22.00
N PHE A 17 49.40 -5.78 -22.27
CA PHE A 17 49.05 -6.81 -21.29
C PHE A 17 49.97 -6.62 -20.08
N VAL A 18 49.57 -5.82 -19.09
CA VAL A 18 50.10 -5.93 -17.74
C VAL A 18 49.56 -7.25 -17.22
N ASN A 19 50.35 -8.30 -17.24
CA ASN A 19 50.05 -9.51 -16.50
C ASN A 19 50.07 -9.13 -15.03
N ALA A 20 48.90 -8.80 -14.48
CA ALA A 20 48.76 -8.66 -13.04
C ALA A 20 49.04 -10.04 -12.43
N GLN A 21 50.11 -10.19 -11.73
CA GLN A 21 50.40 -11.39 -10.97
C GLN A 21 49.33 -11.49 -9.86
N ASN A 22 48.60 -12.57 -9.86
CA ASN A 22 47.56 -12.87 -8.87
C ASN A 22 48.05 -13.99 -7.94
N GLY A 23 47.73 -13.89 -6.67
CA GLY A 23 48.02 -14.90 -5.68
C GLY A 23 46.76 -15.43 -4.98
N THR A 24 46.96 -16.43 -4.14
CA THR A 24 45.94 -17.03 -3.28
C THR A 24 46.27 -16.75 -1.83
N MET A 25 45.26 -16.32 -1.07
CA MET A 25 45.34 -16.17 0.38
C MET A 25 44.52 -17.25 1.07
N SER A 26 45.10 -17.92 2.04
CA SER A 26 44.43 -18.91 2.86
C SER A 26 44.72 -18.72 4.34
N GLY A 27 43.92 -19.32 5.22
CA GLY A 27 44.14 -19.27 6.66
C GLY A 27 43.09 -20.03 7.45
N LYS A 28 43.31 -20.13 8.77
CA LYS A 28 42.37 -20.77 9.69
C LYS A 28 41.95 -19.80 10.77
N ILE A 29 40.63 -19.79 11.05
CA ILE A 29 40.02 -18.97 12.08
C ILE A 29 39.60 -19.84 13.26
N ILE A 30 40.00 -19.46 14.46
CA ILE A 30 39.74 -20.17 15.71
C ILE A 30 39.16 -19.20 16.76
N GLU A 31 38.37 -19.74 17.68
CA GLU A 31 37.87 -18.98 18.83
C GLU A 31 38.96 -18.72 19.86
N SER A 32 39.15 -17.47 20.23
CA SER A 32 40.10 -17.07 21.24
C SER A 32 39.78 -17.68 22.61
N GLY A 33 40.78 -18.30 23.26
CA GLY A 33 40.64 -18.96 24.56
C GLY A 33 40.16 -20.42 24.51
N THR A 34 39.43 -20.87 23.46
CA THR A 34 39.03 -22.27 23.35
C THR A 34 39.75 -23.04 22.24
N GLY A 35 40.34 -22.33 21.27
CA GLY A 35 40.99 -22.92 20.10
C GLY A 35 40.07 -23.70 19.15
N LYS A 36 38.75 -23.67 19.35
CA LYS A 36 37.79 -24.33 18.47
C LYS A 36 37.71 -23.63 17.12
N ALA A 37 37.50 -24.39 16.06
CA ALA A 37 37.30 -23.87 14.73
C ALA A 37 36.04 -22.95 14.68
N VAL A 38 36.16 -21.78 14.05
CA VAL A 38 35.05 -20.87 13.85
C VAL A 38 34.50 -21.06 12.44
N VAL A 39 33.27 -21.50 12.36
CA VAL A 39 32.58 -21.90 11.11
C VAL A 39 31.68 -20.76 10.64
N ASN A 40 31.47 -20.65 9.32
CA ASN A 40 30.56 -19.68 8.69
C ASN A 40 30.91 -18.20 9.00
N VAL A 41 32.15 -17.86 9.11
CA VAL A 41 32.65 -16.49 9.25
C VAL A 41 33.11 -15.97 7.90
N SER A 42 32.72 -14.77 7.55
CA SER A 42 33.08 -14.10 6.30
C SER A 42 34.47 -13.46 6.42
N VAL A 43 35.32 -13.78 5.47
CA VAL A 43 36.62 -13.15 5.27
C VAL A 43 36.56 -12.32 4.00
N LYS A 44 36.72 -11.00 4.07
CA LYS A 44 36.50 -10.08 2.98
C LYS A 44 37.69 -9.18 2.70
N ILE A 45 38.04 -9.00 1.42
CA ILE A 45 38.91 -7.94 0.93
C ILE A 45 38.02 -6.86 0.29
N SER A 46 37.62 -5.88 1.08
CA SER A 46 36.61 -4.89 0.69
C SER A 46 37.00 -4.09 -0.56
N ALA A 47 38.26 -3.72 -0.69
CA ALA A 47 38.76 -2.95 -1.85
C ALA A 47 38.66 -3.70 -3.19
N LEU A 48 38.61 -5.04 -3.18
CA LEU A 48 38.54 -5.89 -4.37
C LEU A 48 37.17 -6.56 -4.52
N ASN A 49 36.28 -6.38 -3.57
CA ASN A 49 34.99 -7.06 -3.50
C ASN A 49 35.10 -8.60 -3.55
N MET A 50 36.16 -9.15 -2.93
CA MET A 50 36.43 -10.58 -2.89
C MET A 50 36.19 -11.09 -1.48
N SER A 51 35.60 -12.28 -1.34
CA SER A 51 35.33 -12.88 -0.03
C SER A 51 35.34 -14.42 -0.06
N ALA A 52 35.57 -15.03 1.10
CA ALA A 52 35.40 -16.44 1.37
C ALA A 52 34.70 -16.63 2.73
N VAL A 53 34.15 -17.83 2.96
CA VAL A 53 33.53 -18.18 4.24
C VAL A 53 34.28 -19.39 4.81
N THR A 54 34.48 -19.41 6.14
CA THR A 54 35.18 -20.53 6.78
C THR A 54 34.32 -21.81 6.73
N ASN A 55 34.98 -22.92 6.41
CA ASN A 55 34.41 -24.27 6.40
C ASN A 55 34.31 -24.87 7.84
N GLN A 56 33.93 -26.15 7.95
CA GLN A 56 33.74 -26.84 9.23
C GLN A 56 35.03 -26.95 10.08
N GLU A 57 36.20 -26.87 9.46
CA GLU A 57 37.51 -26.86 10.12
C GLU A 57 38.00 -25.44 10.42
N GLY A 58 37.19 -24.39 10.12
CA GLY A 58 37.55 -23.00 10.29
C GLY A 58 38.52 -22.47 9.21
N PHE A 59 38.71 -23.20 8.11
CA PHE A 59 39.63 -22.86 7.03
C PHE A 59 38.90 -22.02 5.94
N PHE A 60 39.64 -21.03 5.38
CA PHE A 60 39.17 -20.22 4.25
C PHE A 60 40.26 -20.09 3.18
N GLU A 61 39.88 -19.85 1.93
CA GLU A 61 40.76 -19.59 0.81
C GLU A 61 40.12 -18.54 -0.14
N ILE A 62 40.90 -17.50 -0.52
CA ILE A 62 40.52 -16.53 -1.55
C ILE A 62 41.54 -16.56 -2.67
N LYS A 63 41.15 -16.85 -3.89
CA LYS A 63 42.01 -16.98 -5.10
C LYS A 63 41.95 -15.74 -5.96
N ASN A 64 42.95 -15.60 -6.85
CA ASN A 64 43.05 -14.54 -7.86
C ASN A 64 43.12 -13.10 -7.27
N ILE A 65 43.74 -12.94 -6.13
CA ILE A 65 43.95 -11.62 -5.51
C ILE A 65 45.16 -10.98 -6.21
N PRO A 66 45.05 -9.76 -6.76
CA PRO A 66 46.23 -9.03 -7.29
C PRO A 66 47.32 -8.84 -6.24
N PHE A 67 48.60 -8.93 -6.65
CA PHE A 67 49.68 -8.66 -5.72
C PHE A 67 49.63 -7.23 -5.17
N GLY A 68 49.96 -7.04 -3.91
CA GLY A 68 49.93 -5.77 -3.21
C GLY A 68 49.43 -5.85 -1.79
N LYS A 69 49.34 -4.69 -1.14
CA LYS A 69 48.79 -4.57 0.23
C LYS A 69 47.28 -4.51 0.22
N HIS A 70 46.65 -5.40 0.97
CA HIS A 70 45.20 -5.50 1.10
C HIS A 70 44.77 -5.49 2.55
N THR A 71 43.66 -4.81 2.85
CA THR A 71 42.99 -4.92 4.15
C THR A 71 41.99 -6.05 4.11
N VAL A 72 42.10 -6.99 5.01
CA VAL A 72 41.23 -8.14 5.19
C VAL A 72 40.38 -7.91 6.41
N SER A 73 39.08 -7.90 6.25
CA SER A 73 38.11 -7.81 7.33
C SER A 73 37.44 -9.17 7.53
N ILE A 74 37.37 -9.62 8.78
CA ILE A 74 36.85 -10.92 9.19
C ILE A 74 35.68 -10.65 10.14
N SER A 75 34.49 -11.04 9.75
CA SER A 75 33.28 -10.75 10.51
C SER A 75 32.28 -11.90 10.42
N GLY A 76 31.48 -12.10 11.46
CA GLY A 76 30.41 -13.07 11.46
C GLY A 76 29.94 -13.49 12.85
N GLY A 77 28.61 -13.66 12.96
CA GLY A 77 27.95 -14.21 14.14
C GLY A 77 28.31 -13.52 15.46
N ALA A 78 28.53 -14.32 16.47
CA ALA A 78 28.82 -13.90 17.84
C ALA A 78 30.26 -13.41 18.07
N PHE A 79 31.04 -13.09 17.04
CA PHE A 79 32.42 -12.71 17.15
C PHE A 79 32.68 -11.22 16.83
N GLU A 80 33.64 -10.62 17.52
CA GLU A 80 34.11 -9.26 17.19
C GLU A 80 34.70 -9.22 15.78
N THR A 81 34.46 -8.14 15.05
CA THR A 81 35.08 -7.95 13.73
C THR A 81 36.57 -7.75 13.89
N TYR A 82 37.36 -8.54 13.16
CA TYR A 82 38.83 -8.48 13.16
C TYR A 82 39.31 -7.94 11.80
N GLU A 83 40.17 -6.93 11.83
CA GLU A 83 40.79 -6.39 10.63
C GLU A 83 42.30 -6.53 10.66
N THR A 84 42.87 -6.94 9.53
CA THR A 84 44.34 -7.05 9.37
C THR A 84 44.74 -6.61 7.98
N SER A 85 45.99 -6.15 7.85
CA SER A 85 46.58 -5.82 6.55
C SER A 85 47.56 -6.93 6.15
N ILE A 86 47.46 -7.39 4.92
CA ILE A 86 48.34 -8.39 4.31
C ILE A 86 49.09 -7.76 3.13
N ASP A 87 50.33 -8.21 2.90
CA ASP A 87 51.06 -7.90 1.68
C ASP A 87 51.16 -9.20 0.85
N LEU A 88 50.41 -9.27 -0.22
CA LEU A 88 50.42 -10.44 -1.10
C LEU A 88 51.49 -10.25 -2.18
N ASN A 89 52.62 -10.85 -1.97
CA ASN A 89 53.85 -10.75 -2.81
C ASN A 89 54.33 -12.10 -3.35
N ALA A 90 53.52 -13.18 -3.18
CA ALA A 90 53.79 -14.52 -3.65
C ALA A 90 52.52 -15.19 -4.18
N GLU A 91 52.65 -16.23 -5.02
CA GLU A 91 51.51 -16.98 -5.60
C GLU A 91 50.59 -17.60 -4.54
N SER A 92 51.08 -17.85 -3.33
CA SER A 92 50.26 -18.33 -2.21
C SER A 92 50.81 -17.76 -0.89
N VAL A 93 49.90 -17.17 -0.10
CA VAL A 93 50.16 -16.67 1.24
C VAL A 93 49.21 -17.32 2.22
N THR A 94 49.77 -18.07 3.21
CA THR A 94 48.96 -18.64 4.29
C THR A 94 49.08 -17.77 5.53
N LEU A 95 47.96 -17.25 6.01
CA LEU A 95 47.93 -16.47 7.24
C LEU A 95 48.08 -17.38 8.47
N PRO A 96 48.71 -16.91 9.53
CA PRO A 96 48.69 -17.61 10.82
C PRO A 96 47.24 -17.75 11.31
N ASN A 97 47.02 -18.70 12.25
CA ASN A 97 45.71 -18.85 12.84
C ASN A 97 45.21 -17.51 13.41
N ILE A 98 44.01 -17.08 12.95
CA ILE A 98 43.39 -15.82 13.39
C ILE A 98 42.45 -16.18 14.54
N GLU A 99 42.66 -15.56 15.68
CA GLU A 99 41.80 -15.73 16.85
C GLU A 99 40.74 -14.67 16.90
N LEU A 100 39.44 -15.09 16.85
CA LEU A 100 38.33 -14.22 17.05
C LEU A 100 37.81 -14.27 18.49
N LYS A 101 37.61 -13.11 19.08
CA LYS A 101 36.98 -12.96 20.39
C LYS A 101 35.45 -12.95 20.23
N LYS A 102 34.76 -13.67 21.11
CA LYS A 102 33.30 -13.49 21.23
C LYS A 102 32.96 -12.08 21.68
N LYS A 103 31.95 -11.49 21.13
CA LYS A 103 31.36 -10.23 21.63
C LYS A 103 30.99 -10.43 23.10
N ALA A 104 31.47 -9.57 23.95
CA ALA A 104 31.16 -9.64 25.38
C ALA A 104 29.69 -9.25 25.58
N GLY A 105 28.82 -10.19 26.01
CA GLY A 105 27.46 -9.88 26.44
C GLY A 105 26.33 -10.25 25.48
N GLU A 106 26.57 -11.05 24.43
CA GLU A 106 25.47 -11.60 23.62
C GLU A 106 24.88 -12.91 24.21
N GLY A 107 24.60 -12.91 25.50
CA GLY A 107 23.69 -13.83 26.13
C GLY A 107 22.60 -13.01 26.78
N GLU A 108 21.41 -13.05 26.25
CA GLU A 108 20.20 -12.46 26.80
C GLU A 108 20.13 -10.91 26.73
N GLY A 109 19.55 -10.35 25.66
CA GLY A 109 19.07 -8.98 25.65
C GLY A 109 19.66 -8.04 24.63
N ILE A 110 20.14 -8.50 23.48
CA ILE A 110 20.40 -7.59 22.38
C ILE A 110 19.06 -7.18 21.76
N SER A 111 18.89 -5.90 21.85
CA SER A 111 17.79 -5.10 21.39
C SER A 111 17.15 -5.65 20.13
N GLU A 112 15.95 -6.13 20.31
CA GLU A 112 15.04 -6.45 19.23
C GLU A 112 14.45 -5.17 18.72
N ILE A 113 14.95 -4.79 17.62
CA ILE A 113 14.79 -3.53 16.96
C ILE A 113 13.43 -3.49 16.28
N SER A 114 12.76 -2.35 16.38
CA SER A 114 11.42 -2.14 15.85
C SER A 114 11.33 -2.50 14.38
N THR A 115 10.49 -3.44 14.08
CA THR A 115 10.01 -3.63 12.74
C THR A 115 9.14 -2.44 12.37
N ILE A 116 9.72 -1.46 11.70
CA ILE A 116 8.90 -0.56 10.91
C ILE A 116 8.45 -1.39 9.71
N VAL A 117 7.41 -2.18 9.93
CA VAL A 117 6.64 -2.71 8.82
C VAL A 117 5.98 -1.48 8.22
N LEU A 118 6.45 -1.04 7.08
CA LEU A 118 5.69 -0.11 6.24
C LEU A 118 4.38 -0.82 5.98
N ASP A 119 3.30 -0.21 6.46
CA ASP A 119 1.98 -0.82 6.58
C ASP A 119 1.42 -1.31 5.25
N GLN A 120 1.73 -2.53 4.86
CA GLN A 120 0.96 -3.25 3.85
C GLN A 120 -0.51 -3.41 4.28
N GLU A 121 -0.79 -3.39 5.58
CA GLU A 121 -2.14 -3.52 6.14
C GLU A 121 -3.07 -2.37 5.75
N ASP A 122 -2.55 -1.16 5.66
CA ASP A 122 -3.34 0.00 5.29
C ASP A 122 -3.41 0.23 3.78
N GLU A 123 -2.43 -0.24 3.01
CA GLU A 123 -2.47 -0.20 1.55
C GLU A 123 -3.68 -0.96 0.99
N ASN A 124 -4.04 -2.10 1.57
CA ASN A 124 -5.19 -2.88 1.10
C ASN A 124 -6.55 -2.24 1.43
N LYS A 125 -6.66 -1.44 2.48
CA LYS A 125 -7.91 -0.72 2.81
C LYS A 125 -8.14 0.48 1.90
N ASP A 126 -7.08 1.14 1.45
CA ASP A 126 -7.15 2.27 0.51
C ASP A 126 -7.48 1.80 -0.93
N GLN A 127 -7.43 0.49 -1.18
CA GLN A 127 -7.83 -0.12 -2.45
C GLN A 127 -9.35 -0.31 -2.63
N ASN A 128 -10.16 -0.02 -1.60
CA ASN A 128 -11.60 -0.24 -1.67
C ASN A 128 -12.32 0.90 -2.41
N ILE A 129 -12.56 0.70 -3.72
CA ILE A 129 -13.27 1.61 -4.60
C ILE A 129 -14.80 1.40 -4.63
N SER A 130 -15.32 0.52 -3.81
CA SER A 130 -16.74 0.10 -3.86
C SER A 130 -17.73 1.26 -3.74
N GLY A 131 -17.45 2.22 -2.87
CA GLY A 131 -18.29 3.40 -2.69
C GLY A 131 -18.41 4.32 -3.93
N LEU A 132 -17.54 4.15 -4.93
CA LEU A 132 -17.60 4.86 -6.20
C LEU A 132 -18.51 4.16 -7.21
N LEU A 133 -18.55 2.84 -7.19
CA LEU A 133 -19.17 2.00 -8.24
C LEU A 133 -20.68 1.87 -8.13
N HIS A 134 -21.28 2.05 -6.95
CA HIS A 134 -22.71 1.80 -6.74
C HIS A 134 -23.63 2.71 -7.57
N SER A 135 -23.14 3.83 -8.08
CA SER A 135 -23.89 4.74 -8.97
C SER A 135 -23.78 4.36 -10.45
N SER A 136 -23.14 3.25 -10.80
CA SER A 136 -23.08 2.75 -12.18
C SER A 136 -24.45 2.29 -12.66
N ASP A 137 -24.79 2.56 -13.93
CA ASP A 137 -25.98 2.04 -14.59
C ASP A 137 -25.85 0.55 -14.93
N ASP A 138 -24.65 0.01 -14.89
CA ASP A 138 -24.37 -1.41 -15.12
C ASP A 138 -24.74 -2.25 -13.90
N ILE A 139 -25.54 -3.31 -14.12
CA ILE A 139 -26.06 -4.15 -13.02
C ILE A 139 -24.96 -4.88 -12.27
N PHE A 140 -23.91 -5.35 -12.96
CA PHE A 140 -22.79 -6.01 -12.32
C PHE A 140 -21.99 -5.01 -11.49
N THR A 141 -21.56 -3.90 -12.10
CA THR A 141 -20.69 -2.90 -11.46
C THR A 141 -21.36 -2.25 -10.24
N SER A 142 -22.64 -1.86 -10.35
CA SER A 142 -23.38 -1.25 -9.24
C SER A 142 -23.59 -2.22 -8.07
N THR A 143 -23.86 -3.49 -8.38
CA THR A 143 -24.06 -4.53 -7.36
C THR A 143 -22.72 -4.93 -6.72
N ALA A 144 -21.68 -5.15 -7.54
CA ALA A 144 -20.33 -5.45 -7.06
C ALA A 144 -19.80 -4.34 -6.14
N GLY A 145 -20.02 -3.07 -6.49
CA GLY A 145 -19.63 -1.94 -5.67
C GLY A 145 -20.32 -1.87 -4.31
N TYR A 146 -21.57 -2.27 -4.23
CA TYR A 146 -22.35 -2.23 -2.98
C TYR A 146 -22.13 -3.47 -2.10
N ILE A 147 -22.12 -4.66 -2.70
CA ILE A 147 -22.12 -5.94 -1.97
C ILE A 147 -20.73 -6.48 -1.75
N PHE A 148 -19.92 -6.56 -2.83
CA PHE A 148 -18.63 -7.23 -2.77
C PHE A 148 -17.52 -6.40 -2.14
N GLY A 149 -17.65 -5.08 -2.12
CA GLY A 149 -16.62 -4.18 -1.58
C GLY A 149 -16.33 -4.36 -0.10
N SER A 150 -17.27 -4.90 0.66
CA SER A 150 -17.06 -5.20 2.07
C SER A 150 -16.03 -6.32 2.32
N ASN A 151 -15.73 -7.16 1.32
CA ASN A 151 -14.77 -8.25 1.37
C ASN A 151 -13.55 -8.00 0.47
N SER A 152 -13.06 -6.78 0.40
CA SER A 152 -11.87 -6.39 -0.36
C SER A 152 -11.90 -6.78 -1.85
N PHE A 153 -13.10 -7.03 -2.42
CA PHE A 153 -13.25 -7.38 -3.82
C PHE A 153 -12.85 -6.21 -4.72
N ARG A 154 -11.97 -6.49 -5.67
CA ARG A 154 -11.53 -5.54 -6.69
C ARG A 154 -12.04 -6.01 -8.06
N PRO A 155 -12.86 -5.20 -8.77
CA PRO A 155 -13.33 -5.56 -10.10
C PRO A 155 -12.15 -5.89 -11.03
N ARG A 156 -12.20 -7.05 -11.67
CA ARG A 156 -11.13 -7.63 -12.52
C ARG A 156 -9.78 -7.80 -11.80
N GLY A 157 -9.76 -7.73 -10.45
CA GLY A 157 -8.54 -7.80 -9.66
C GLY A 157 -7.60 -6.61 -9.82
N TYR A 158 -8.04 -5.51 -10.46
CA TYR A 158 -7.18 -4.34 -10.66
C TYR A 158 -6.93 -3.59 -9.36
N ASP A 159 -5.71 -3.10 -9.19
CA ASP A 159 -5.37 -2.18 -8.11
C ASP A 159 -6.11 -0.85 -8.27
N ALA A 160 -6.38 -0.16 -7.16
CA ALA A 160 -7.20 1.06 -7.14
C ALA A 160 -6.61 2.20 -7.99
N ASP A 161 -5.29 2.24 -8.16
CA ASP A 161 -4.56 3.16 -9.02
C ASP A 161 -4.88 3.02 -10.52
N ASN A 162 -5.52 1.91 -10.91
CA ASN A 162 -6.00 1.70 -12.27
C ASN A 162 -7.37 2.33 -12.54
N ARG A 163 -7.98 2.97 -11.54
CA ARG A 163 -9.24 3.71 -11.69
C ARG A 163 -9.04 5.21 -11.44
N GLY A 164 -9.50 6.04 -12.38
CA GLY A 164 -9.49 7.49 -12.22
C GLY A 164 -10.64 7.97 -11.32
N VAL A 165 -10.37 8.94 -10.45
CA VAL A 165 -11.41 9.68 -9.73
C VAL A 165 -11.20 11.17 -9.91
N LEU A 166 -12.25 11.83 -10.38
CA LEU A 166 -12.29 13.27 -10.58
C LEU A 166 -13.35 13.88 -9.66
N ILE A 167 -13.07 15.07 -9.15
CA ILE A 167 -14.09 15.94 -8.54
C ILE A 167 -14.18 17.20 -9.37
N ASN A 168 -15.39 17.51 -9.88
CA ASN A 168 -15.63 18.59 -10.83
C ASN A 168 -14.67 18.59 -12.04
N GLY A 169 -14.23 17.38 -12.46
CA GLY A 169 -13.33 17.20 -13.59
C GLY A 169 -11.83 17.25 -13.28
N THR A 170 -11.39 17.57 -12.04
CA THR A 170 -9.96 17.50 -11.64
C THR A 170 -9.61 16.18 -10.97
N ASP A 171 -8.42 15.67 -11.24
CA ASP A 171 -7.89 14.45 -10.64
C ASP A 171 -7.45 14.70 -9.18
N VAL A 172 -8.02 13.89 -8.26
CA VAL A 172 -7.76 13.95 -6.81
C VAL A 172 -6.95 12.76 -6.30
N SER A 173 -6.33 11.98 -7.19
CA SER A 173 -5.45 10.90 -6.79
C SER A 173 -4.12 11.41 -6.25
N ASP A 174 -3.55 10.70 -5.28
CA ASP A 174 -2.20 10.90 -4.79
C ASP A 174 -1.18 10.64 -5.92
N ALA A 175 -0.25 11.57 -6.11
CA ALA A 175 0.70 11.48 -7.21
C ALA A 175 1.79 10.42 -6.97
N GLU A 176 2.15 10.13 -5.73
CA GLU A 176 3.24 9.19 -5.40
C GLU A 176 2.88 7.72 -5.66
N ASN A 177 1.59 7.37 -5.55
CA ASN A 177 1.12 5.98 -5.63
C ASN A 177 -0.13 5.77 -6.51
N GLY A 178 -0.72 6.85 -7.06
CA GLY A 178 -1.91 6.81 -7.92
C GLY A 178 -3.23 6.47 -7.21
N ARG A 179 -3.23 6.34 -5.88
CA ARG A 179 -4.40 5.94 -5.09
C ARG A 179 -5.23 7.12 -4.65
N ILE A 180 -6.40 6.83 -4.15
CA ILE A 180 -7.37 7.83 -3.72
C ILE A 180 -7.50 7.80 -2.21
N THR A 181 -7.35 8.96 -1.58
CA THR A 181 -7.54 9.13 -0.14
C THR A 181 -9.00 9.45 0.18
N PHE A 182 -9.85 8.41 0.29
CA PHE A 182 -11.29 8.60 0.60
C PHE A 182 -11.56 9.31 1.93
N ASN A 183 -10.57 9.37 2.82
CA ASN A 183 -10.68 10.09 4.08
C ASN A 183 -10.86 11.61 3.89
N ASP A 184 -10.39 12.20 2.76
CA ASP A 184 -10.43 13.64 2.51
C ASP A 184 -11.84 14.21 2.39
N TRP A 185 -12.83 13.36 2.05
CA TRP A 185 -14.26 13.70 2.04
C TRP A 185 -15.12 12.74 2.85
N GLY A 186 -14.49 12.01 3.77
CA GLY A 186 -15.20 11.04 4.63
C GLY A 186 -16.33 11.71 5.43
N GLY A 187 -17.53 11.10 5.41
CA GLY A 187 -18.72 11.62 6.10
C GLY A 187 -19.51 12.67 5.35
N LEU A 188 -19.07 13.12 4.18
CA LEU A 188 -19.76 14.12 3.33
C LEU A 188 -20.68 13.45 2.29
N ASN A 189 -21.38 12.39 2.66
CA ASN A 189 -22.15 11.54 1.74
C ASN A 189 -23.20 12.29 0.91
N ASP A 190 -23.86 13.32 1.50
CA ASP A 190 -24.85 14.12 0.79
C ASP A 190 -24.23 15.04 -0.25
N ALA A 191 -23.02 15.55 0.04
CA ALA A 191 -22.26 16.41 -0.88
C ALA A 191 -21.64 15.59 -2.03
N MET A 192 -21.14 14.39 -1.76
CA MET A 192 -20.43 13.54 -2.73
C MET A 192 -21.34 12.51 -3.44
N ARG A 193 -22.65 12.75 -3.49
CA ARG A 193 -23.63 11.77 -4.04
C ARG A 193 -23.75 11.79 -5.57
N ASN A 194 -23.46 12.91 -6.23
CA ASN A 194 -23.66 13.06 -7.67
C ASN A 194 -22.45 12.47 -8.43
N LYS A 195 -22.43 11.14 -8.56
CA LYS A 195 -21.35 10.39 -9.20
C LYS A 195 -21.74 9.97 -10.60
N GLN A 196 -20.83 10.16 -11.53
CA GLN A 196 -20.91 9.68 -12.91
C GLN A 196 -19.83 8.62 -13.07
N VAL A 197 -20.23 7.37 -13.30
CA VAL A 197 -19.36 6.21 -13.36
C VAL A 197 -19.22 5.75 -14.79
N TYR A 198 -18.00 5.71 -15.29
CA TYR A 198 -17.62 5.16 -16.57
C TYR A 198 -16.84 3.87 -16.33
N ASN A 199 -17.29 2.77 -16.91
CA ASN A 199 -16.73 1.47 -16.66
C ASN A 199 -15.52 1.22 -17.57
N TYR A 200 -14.42 0.74 -16.99
CA TYR A 200 -13.26 0.28 -17.73
C TYR A 200 -12.79 1.26 -18.82
N THR A 201 -12.73 0.84 -20.08
CA THR A 201 -12.24 1.64 -21.21
C THR A 201 -13.33 2.51 -21.88
N GLU A 202 -14.54 2.62 -21.31
CA GLU A 202 -15.61 3.46 -21.87
C GLU A 202 -15.14 4.90 -22.15
N PRO A 203 -15.65 5.54 -23.20
CA PRO A 203 -15.35 6.94 -23.52
C PRO A 203 -15.90 7.89 -22.45
N THR A 204 -15.15 8.93 -22.10
CA THR A 204 -15.55 9.91 -21.08
C THR A 204 -15.40 11.34 -21.59
N PRO A 205 -16.25 12.29 -21.14
CA PRO A 205 -16.11 13.69 -21.49
C PRO A 205 -15.13 14.48 -20.61
N TYR A 206 -14.37 13.80 -19.69
CA TYR A 206 -13.60 14.47 -18.65
C TYR A 206 -12.09 14.23 -18.76
N ALA A 207 -11.67 13.02 -19.10
CA ALA A 207 -10.26 12.64 -19.18
C ALA A 207 -10.11 11.36 -20.03
N TYR A 208 -8.88 11.04 -20.44
CA TYR A 208 -8.53 9.71 -20.91
C TYR A 208 -8.66 8.74 -19.71
N SER A 209 -9.69 7.89 -19.68
CA SER A 209 -9.93 7.01 -18.54
C SER A 209 -8.90 5.90 -18.46
N ASN A 210 -8.52 5.52 -17.24
CA ASN A 210 -7.69 4.35 -16.96
C ASN A 210 -8.44 3.05 -17.27
N ILE A 211 -7.71 1.92 -17.26
CA ILE A 211 -8.25 0.58 -17.58
C ILE A 211 -9.35 0.10 -16.61
N GLY A 212 -9.32 0.56 -15.36
CA GLY A 212 -10.37 0.30 -14.36
C GLY A 212 -11.59 1.22 -14.46
N GLY A 213 -11.56 2.19 -15.38
CA GLY A 213 -12.61 3.18 -15.58
C GLY A 213 -12.37 4.51 -14.89
N LEU A 214 -13.40 5.35 -14.87
CA LEU A 214 -13.38 6.70 -14.29
C LEU A 214 -14.66 6.97 -13.50
N THR A 215 -14.54 7.67 -12.39
CA THR A 215 -15.68 8.24 -11.67
C THR A 215 -15.48 9.74 -11.55
N ASN A 216 -16.42 10.53 -12.03
CA ASN A 216 -16.47 11.98 -11.77
C ASN A 216 -17.54 12.28 -10.74
N ILE A 217 -17.18 13.01 -9.68
CA ILE A 217 -18.11 13.49 -8.65
C ILE A 217 -18.41 14.95 -8.94
N ASP A 218 -19.64 15.26 -9.27
CA ASP A 218 -20.06 16.64 -9.57
C ASP A 218 -20.62 17.32 -8.31
N THR A 219 -19.78 18.16 -7.70
CA THR A 219 -20.09 18.85 -6.44
C THR A 219 -20.54 20.32 -6.63
N ARG A 220 -20.86 20.72 -7.85
CA ARG A 220 -21.32 22.09 -8.13
C ARG A 220 -22.64 22.40 -7.44
N ALA A 221 -22.75 23.59 -6.87
CA ALA A 221 -23.88 23.99 -6.03
C ALA A 221 -25.23 23.94 -6.74
N SER A 222 -25.27 24.21 -8.05
CA SER A 222 -26.51 24.15 -8.84
C SER A 222 -27.08 22.75 -9.06
N ASN A 223 -26.29 21.69 -8.79
CA ASN A 223 -26.74 20.29 -8.94
C ASN A 223 -27.53 19.78 -7.72
N TYR A 224 -27.58 20.55 -6.66
CA TYR A 224 -28.38 20.22 -5.48
C TYR A 224 -29.75 20.88 -5.55
N ARG A 225 -30.77 20.09 -5.24
CA ARG A 225 -32.13 20.64 -5.07
C ARG A 225 -32.18 21.46 -3.79
N LYS A 226 -33.02 22.49 -3.77
CA LYS A 226 -33.33 23.24 -2.56
C LYS A 226 -33.76 22.29 -1.45
N GLN A 227 -33.04 22.29 -0.32
CA GLN A 227 -33.35 21.44 0.82
C GLN A 227 -32.64 21.90 2.09
N VAL A 228 -33.23 21.51 3.21
CA VAL A 228 -32.56 21.40 4.51
C VAL A 228 -32.67 19.95 4.93
N LYS A 229 -31.56 19.33 5.25
CA LYS A 229 -31.53 17.90 5.65
C LYS A 229 -30.68 17.74 6.91
N LEU A 230 -31.24 17.02 7.89
CA LEU A 230 -30.53 16.58 9.10
C LEU A 230 -30.59 15.06 9.12
N SER A 231 -29.45 14.42 9.41
CA SER A 231 -29.37 12.96 9.52
C SER A 231 -28.60 12.55 10.77
N TYR A 232 -29.10 11.50 11.42
CA TYR A 232 -28.38 10.80 12.46
C TYR A 232 -28.20 9.33 12.08
N SER A 233 -27.00 8.79 12.33
CA SER A 233 -26.74 7.37 12.08
C SER A 233 -26.06 6.71 13.27
N LEU A 234 -26.43 5.47 13.52
CA LEU A 234 -25.88 4.60 14.55
C LEU A 234 -25.33 3.32 13.89
N THR A 235 -24.10 2.93 14.23
CA THR A 235 -23.45 1.73 13.69
C THR A 235 -22.54 1.10 14.74
N ASN A 236 -22.15 -0.16 14.54
CA ASN A 236 -21.13 -0.84 15.36
C ASN A 236 -19.86 -1.16 14.56
N ARG A 237 -19.52 -0.35 13.55
CA ARG A 237 -18.31 -0.53 12.74
C ARG A 237 -17.14 0.28 13.30
N THR A 238 -16.42 1.03 12.44
CA THR A 238 -15.27 1.86 12.84
C THR A 238 -15.65 3.05 13.72
N TYR A 239 -16.84 3.61 13.54
CA TYR A 239 -17.43 4.61 14.43
C TYR A 239 -18.80 4.15 14.90
N ARG A 240 -19.33 4.73 15.97
CA ARG A 240 -20.65 4.44 16.53
C ARG A 240 -21.70 5.45 16.07
N ASP A 241 -21.41 6.71 16.19
CA ASP A 241 -22.37 7.79 15.99
C ASP A 241 -21.94 8.70 14.84
N ARG A 242 -22.92 9.17 14.05
CA ARG A 242 -22.74 10.19 13.02
C ARG A 242 -23.92 11.16 13.02
N ILE A 243 -23.61 12.45 13.03
CA ILE A 243 -24.56 13.52 12.72
C ILE A 243 -24.13 14.17 11.40
N MET A 244 -25.10 14.53 10.54
CA MET A 244 -24.84 15.26 9.29
C MET A 244 -25.95 16.27 9.03
N PHE A 245 -25.55 17.48 8.65
CA PHE A 245 -26.42 18.57 8.24
C PHE A 245 -26.09 18.98 6.80
N THR A 246 -27.12 19.26 5.98
CA THR A 246 -26.93 19.77 4.63
C THR A 246 -27.99 20.82 4.32
N TYR A 247 -27.52 21.97 3.83
CA TYR A 247 -28.35 23.05 3.33
C TYR A 247 -28.02 23.34 1.86
N ALA A 248 -29.00 23.45 1.00
CA ALA A 248 -28.82 23.83 -0.40
C ALA A 248 -29.93 24.79 -0.84
N THR A 249 -29.55 25.88 -1.50
CA THR A 249 -30.50 26.85 -2.05
C THR A 249 -31.14 26.36 -3.33
N GLY A 250 -30.52 25.40 -4.05
CA GLY A 250 -30.75 25.18 -5.45
C GLY A 250 -30.34 26.37 -6.31
N LEU A 251 -30.51 26.29 -7.62
CA LEU A 251 -30.27 27.41 -8.53
C LEU A 251 -31.36 28.47 -8.34
N MET A 252 -30.97 29.67 -7.90
CA MET A 252 -31.84 30.81 -7.69
C MET A 252 -32.09 31.61 -8.98
N LYS A 253 -33.15 32.39 -9.04
CA LYS A 253 -33.49 33.19 -10.22
C LYS A 253 -32.40 34.21 -10.64
N ASN A 254 -31.62 34.68 -9.69
CA ASN A 254 -30.48 35.56 -9.95
C ASN A 254 -29.20 34.83 -10.40
N GLY A 255 -29.28 33.51 -10.69
CA GLY A 255 -28.18 32.69 -11.19
C GLY A 255 -27.20 32.20 -10.12
N TRP A 256 -27.40 32.50 -8.83
CA TRP A 256 -26.58 31.95 -7.75
C TRP A 256 -27.12 30.60 -7.24
N ALA A 257 -26.21 29.78 -6.78
CA ALA A 257 -26.50 28.56 -6.01
C ALA A 257 -25.47 28.39 -4.89
N PHE A 258 -25.91 27.95 -3.71
CA PHE A 258 -25.07 27.68 -2.57
C PHE A 258 -25.41 26.32 -1.95
N THR A 259 -24.40 25.59 -1.51
CA THR A 259 -24.59 24.35 -0.76
C THR A 259 -23.58 24.32 0.39
N LEU A 260 -24.07 24.02 1.58
CA LEU A 260 -23.30 23.84 2.81
C LEU A 260 -23.61 22.46 3.37
N SER A 261 -22.58 21.70 3.76
CA SER A 261 -22.76 20.42 4.48
C SER A 261 -21.70 20.27 5.56
N GLY A 262 -22.08 19.67 6.67
CA GLY A 262 -21.17 19.36 7.76
C GLY A 262 -21.53 18.03 8.40
N SER A 263 -20.52 17.31 8.91
CA SER A 263 -20.73 16.06 9.61
C SER A 263 -19.78 15.88 10.78
N ARG A 264 -20.20 15.09 11.75
CA ARG A 264 -19.39 14.61 12.87
C ARG A 264 -19.57 13.09 12.97
N ARG A 265 -18.45 12.34 13.06
CA ARG A 265 -18.43 10.89 13.29
C ARG A 265 -17.53 10.62 14.47
N TRP A 266 -17.99 9.81 15.45
CA TRP A 266 -17.18 9.53 16.62
C TRP A 266 -17.51 8.19 17.25
N SER A 267 -16.53 7.64 17.97
CA SER A 267 -16.64 6.47 18.83
C SER A 267 -15.45 6.45 19.78
N GLN A 268 -15.68 6.12 21.04
CA GLN A 268 -14.59 5.82 21.98
C GLN A 268 -13.97 4.46 21.70
N GLU A 269 -14.80 3.50 21.21
CA GLU A 269 -14.37 2.19 20.77
C GLU A 269 -15.19 1.80 19.52
N GLY A 270 -14.49 1.24 18.51
CA GLY A 270 -15.09 0.69 17.30
C GLY A 270 -15.50 -0.78 17.48
N TYR A 271 -15.72 -1.50 16.36
CA TYR A 271 -16.00 -2.94 16.37
C TYR A 271 -14.85 -3.75 17.00
N VAL A 272 -13.62 -3.31 16.79
CA VAL A 272 -12.41 -3.92 17.33
C VAL A 272 -11.95 -3.15 18.56
N GLN A 273 -11.66 -3.89 19.62
CA GLN A 273 -11.24 -3.31 20.89
C GLN A 273 -9.96 -2.46 20.76
N GLY A 274 -9.90 -1.35 21.49
CA GLY A 274 -8.78 -0.41 21.48
C GLY A 274 -8.70 0.49 20.24
N THR A 275 -9.65 0.37 19.30
CA THR A 275 -9.80 1.35 18.21
C THR A 275 -10.75 2.46 18.66
N PHE A 276 -10.48 3.67 18.21
CA PHE A 276 -11.36 4.83 18.40
C PHE A 276 -11.49 5.60 17.10
N TYR A 277 -12.49 6.46 16.99
CA TYR A 277 -12.74 7.26 15.81
C TYR A 277 -13.22 8.66 16.17
N ASP A 278 -12.59 9.69 15.61
CA ASP A 278 -12.91 11.08 15.77
C ASP A 278 -12.72 11.79 14.43
N ALA A 279 -13.80 12.20 13.78
CA ALA A 279 -13.74 12.85 12.48
C ALA A 279 -14.82 13.93 12.32
N TRP A 280 -14.44 15.03 11.69
CA TRP A 280 -15.33 16.04 11.19
C TRP A 280 -15.36 16.02 9.67
N GLY A 281 -16.37 16.58 9.07
CA GLY A 281 -16.43 16.85 7.65
C GLY A 281 -17.08 18.19 7.42
N TYR A 282 -16.53 18.97 6.49
CA TYR A 282 -17.10 20.25 6.07
C TYR A 282 -17.07 20.38 4.56
N PHE A 283 -18.10 21.01 4.01
CA PHE A 283 -18.27 21.20 2.58
C PHE A 283 -18.98 22.54 2.32
N LEU A 284 -18.43 23.30 1.42
CA LEU A 284 -18.99 24.56 0.94
C LEU A 284 -18.90 24.59 -0.59
N ALA A 285 -20.00 24.83 -1.27
CA ALA A 285 -20.01 25.09 -2.71
C ALA A 285 -20.83 26.35 -3.02
N ALA A 286 -20.26 27.20 -3.88
CA ALA A 286 -20.90 28.38 -4.42
C ALA A 286 -20.79 28.38 -5.94
N GLU A 287 -21.86 28.68 -6.66
CA GLU A 287 -21.85 28.74 -8.13
C GLU A 287 -22.62 29.97 -8.60
N LYS A 288 -22.07 30.64 -9.60
CA LYS A 288 -22.73 31.76 -10.32
C LYS A 288 -22.83 31.42 -11.81
N ARG A 289 -24.06 31.44 -12.33
CA ARG A 289 -24.32 31.39 -13.77
C ARG A 289 -24.49 32.79 -14.33
N PHE A 290 -23.80 33.08 -15.42
CA PHE A 290 -23.87 34.32 -16.18
C PHE A 290 -24.62 34.05 -17.49
N GLY A 291 -25.92 34.23 -17.47
CA GLY A 291 -26.77 33.79 -18.57
C GLY A 291 -26.73 32.30 -18.81
N THR A 292 -26.73 31.89 -20.10
CA THR A 292 -26.65 30.51 -20.52
C THR A 292 -25.23 30.07 -20.90
N LYS A 293 -24.30 31.05 -21.08
CA LYS A 293 -22.97 30.78 -21.64
C LYS A 293 -21.92 30.40 -20.59
N HIS A 294 -21.90 31.04 -19.44
CA HIS A 294 -20.84 30.86 -18.45
C HIS A 294 -21.38 30.43 -17.09
N SER A 295 -20.65 29.52 -16.43
CA SER A 295 -20.84 29.19 -15.01
C SER A 295 -19.48 29.14 -14.34
N LEU A 296 -19.35 29.82 -13.20
CA LEU A 296 -18.17 29.80 -12.35
C LEU A 296 -18.54 29.23 -11.00
N GLY A 297 -17.84 28.20 -10.55
CA GLY A 297 -18.08 27.48 -9.29
C GLY A 297 -16.82 27.40 -8.44
N LEU A 298 -17.01 27.56 -7.13
CA LEU A 298 -16.00 27.29 -6.11
C LEU A 298 -16.54 26.20 -5.19
N THR A 299 -15.74 25.16 -4.96
CA THR A 299 -16.02 24.09 -4.00
C THR A 299 -14.86 23.97 -3.02
N ILE A 300 -15.15 23.91 -1.73
CA ILE A 300 -14.17 23.73 -0.66
C ILE A 300 -14.67 22.62 0.24
N PHE A 301 -13.83 21.64 0.56
CA PHE A 301 -14.18 20.59 1.51
C PHE A 301 -12.94 20.02 2.20
N GLY A 302 -13.18 19.30 3.29
CA GLY A 302 -12.18 18.54 4.01
C GLY A 302 -12.84 17.68 5.08
N ALA A 303 -12.12 16.64 5.51
CA ALA A 303 -12.61 15.72 6.52
C ALA A 303 -11.52 15.31 7.52
N PRO A 304 -11.07 16.25 8.39
CA PRO A 304 -10.08 15.95 9.41
C PRO A 304 -10.51 14.74 10.25
N THR A 305 -9.62 13.75 10.31
CA THR A 305 -9.88 12.45 10.94
C THR A 305 -8.73 12.08 11.87
N LYS A 306 -9.05 11.56 13.07
CA LYS A 306 -8.13 10.93 14.00
C LYS A 306 -8.71 9.59 14.43
N ARG A 307 -7.94 8.49 14.27
CA ARG A 307 -8.44 7.15 14.63
C ARG A 307 -7.33 6.25 15.14
N GLY A 308 -7.65 5.38 16.10
CA GLY A 308 -6.82 4.24 16.48
C GLY A 308 -7.07 3.08 15.52
N THR A 309 -6.02 2.37 15.12
CA THR A 309 -6.10 1.29 14.14
C THR A 309 -5.86 -0.10 14.75
N GLN A 310 -6.34 -1.13 14.06
CA GLN A 310 -6.01 -2.54 14.29
C GLN A 310 -4.88 -2.95 13.35
N SER A 311 -4.01 -3.88 13.78
CA SER A 311 -3.06 -4.58 12.91
C SER A 311 -3.45 -6.05 12.75
N ALA A 312 -3.06 -6.67 11.63
CA ALA A 312 -3.12 -8.12 11.47
C ALA A 312 -2.16 -8.80 12.45
N THR A 313 -2.55 -9.96 12.94
CA THR A 313 -1.72 -10.74 13.85
C THR A 313 -1.76 -12.23 13.49
N VAL A 314 -0.93 -13.02 14.16
CA VAL A 314 -0.83 -14.46 13.95
C VAL A 314 -2.03 -15.19 14.53
N GLN A 315 -2.32 -16.40 14.02
CA GLN A 315 -3.45 -17.19 14.46
C GLN A 315 -3.37 -17.53 15.96
N GLU A 316 -2.17 -17.81 16.47
CA GLU A 316 -1.94 -18.08 17.90
C GLU A 316 -2.47 -16.94 18.80
N ALA A 317 -2.23 -15.68 18.44
CA ALA A 317 -2.73 -14.54 19.23
C ALA A 317 -4.27 -14.45 19.22
N TYR A 318 -4.92 -14.81 18.10
CA TYR A 318 -6.37 -14.91 18.03
C TYR A 318 -6.90 -16.04 18.92
N ASP A 319 -6.28 -17.21 18.87
CA ASP A 319 -6.68 -18.37 19.67
C ASP A 319 -6.51 -18.12 21.17
N LEU A 320 -5.38 -17.52 21.57
CA LEU A 320 -5.11 -17.13 22.95
C LEU A 320 -6.10 -16.09 23.49
N SER A 321 -6.50 -15.13 22.64
CA SER A 321 -7.46 -14.09 23.02
C SER A 321 -8.92 -14.53 22.97
N GLY A 322 -9.20 -15.72 22.39
CA GLY A 322 -10.55 -16.25 22.18
C GLY A 322 -11.40 -15.46 21.20
N THR A 323 -10.80 -14.62 20.35
CA THR A 323 -11.52 -13.81 19.36
C THR A 323 -10.71 -13.54 18.11
N ASN A 324 -11.36 -13.57 16.93
CA ASN A 324 -10.74 -13.19 15.64
C ASN A 324 -10.58 -11.67 15.47
N TYR A 325 -10.81 -10.87 16.51
CA TYR A 325 -10.74 -9.40 16.50
C TYR A 325 -9.72 -8.84 17.50
N TYR A 326 -8.79 -9.68 17.95
CA TYR A 326 -7.69 -9.22 18.78
C TYR A 326 -6.91 -8.11 18.07
N ASN A 327 -6.50 -7.10 18.84
CA ASN A 327 -5.74 -5.95 18.35
C ASN A 327 -4.49 -5.75 19.22
N PRO A 328 -3.27 -5.95 18.70
CA PRO A 328 -2.04 -5.78 19.47
C PRO A 328 -1.62 -4.32 19.69
N ASN A 329 -2.29 -3.36 19.03
CA ASN A 329 -1.83 -1.96 18.97
C ASN A 329 -2.20 -1.12 20.20
N TRP A 330 -2.90 -1.64 21.19
CA TRP A 330 -3.40 -0.85 22.30
C TRP A 330 -3.11 -1.50 23.67
N GLY A 331 -3.26 -0.74 24.73
CA GLY A 331 -3.22 -1.19 26.11
C GLY A 331 -3.65 -0.10 27.05
N TYR A 332 -3.46 -0.30 28.35
CA TYR A 332 -3.84 0.70 29.35
C TYR A 332 -2.65 1.56 29.77
N GLN A 333 -2.89 2.85 29.87
CA GLN A 333 -2.03 3.84 30.52
C GLN A 333 -2.82 4.51 31.64
N ASN A 334 -2.41 4.32 32.90
CA ASN A 334 -3.16 4.81 34.08
C ASN A 334 -4.66 4.45 34.01
N GLY A 335 -4.99 3.22 33.62
CA GLY A 335 -6.35 2.72 33.47
C GLY A 335 -7.15 3.24 32.26
N LYS A 336 -6.56 4.06 31.39
CA LYS A 336 -7.20 4.55 30.15
C LYS A 336 -6.64 3.83 28.92
N ALA A 337 -7.52 3.42 28.02
CA ALA A 337 -7.12 2.79 26.76
C ALA A 337 -6.30 3.79 25.90
N ARG A 338 -5.14 3.35 25.44
CA ARG A 338 -4.25 4.07 24.54
C ARG A 338 -3.84 3.17 23.38
N ASN A 339 -3.98 3.66 22.15
CA ASN A 339 -3.55 2.97 20.94
C ASN A 339 -2.21 3.54 20.46
N ALA A 340 -1.26 2.67 20.11
CA ALA A 340 0.06 3.04 19.61
C ALA A 340 0.02 3.48 18.14
N ARG A 341 -0.96 2.99 17.37
CA ARG A 341 -1.10 3.24 15.92
C ARG A 341 -2.28 4.16 15.66
N VAL A 342 -2.05 5.46 15.85
CA VAL A 342 -3.03 6.50 15.60
C VAL A 342 -2.78 7.12 14.23
N ARG A 343 -3.78 7.08 13.35
CA ARG A 343 -3.78 7.79 12.08
C ARG A 343 -4.49 9.12 12.20
N GLN A 344 -3.90 10.14 11.59
CA GLN A 344 -4.49 11.46 11.46
C GLN A 344 -4.39 11.90 9.99
N ASN A 345 -5.47 12.46 9.47
CA ASN A 345 -5.51 13.01 8.12
C ASN A 345 -6.27 14.34 8.12
N ASN A 346 -5.72 15.35 7.45
CA ASN A 346 -6.38 16.62 7.23
C ASN A 346 -5.80 17.26 5.96
N GLU A 347 -6.43 16.98 4.83
CA GLU A 347 -6.03 17.44 3.50
C GLU A 347 -7.22 18.12 2.80
N PRO A 348 -7.46 19.41 3.06
CA PRO A 348 -8.53 20.18 2.44
C PRO A 348 -8.30 20.40 0.94
N GLU A 349 -9.39 20.42 0.20
CA GLU A 349 -9.48 20.59 -1.25
C GLU A 349 -10.18 21.90 -1.60
N PHE A 350 -9.59 22.63 -2.56
CA PHE A 350 -10.12 23.90 -3.10
C PHE A 350 -10.26 23.78 -4.60
N ILE A 351 -11.47 23.67 -5.12
CA ILE A 351 -11.73 23.46 -6.53
C ILE A 351 -12.45 24.66 -7.13
N LEU A 352 -11.81 25.33 -8.09
CA LEU A 352 -12.43 26.35 -8.94
C LEU A 352 -12.74 25.73 -10.29
N ASN A 353 -13.99 25.83 -10.74
CA ASN A 353 -14.36 25.32 -12.04
C ASN A 353 -15.14 26.36 -12.86
N HIS A 354 -14.82 26.44 -14.16
CA HIS A 354 -15.47 27.28 -15.13
C HIS A 354 -16.04 26.42 -16.26
N ILE A 355 -17.30 26.63 -16.57
CA ILE A 355 -17.97 26.02 -17.72
C ILE A 355 -18.32 27.13 -18.70
N TRP A 356 -17.89 26.97 -19.93
CA TRP A 356 -18.18 27.86 -21.03
C TRP A 356 -18.89 27.10 -22.16
N ASN A 357 -20.17 27.38 -22.35
CA ASN A 357 -20.94 26.96 -23.52
C ASN A 357 -20.65 27.97 -24.63
N ILE A 358 -19.67 27.69 -25.48
CA ILE A 358 -19.20 28.55 -26.57
C ILE A 358 -20.35 28.76 -27.56
N ASP A 359 -20.99 27.65 -27.92
CA ASP A 359 -22.20 27.56 -28.69
C ASP A 359 -23.05 26.36 -28.21
N GLU A 360 -24.16 26.04 -28.90
CA GLU A 360 -25.05 24.93 -28.51
C GLU A 360 -24.40 23.55 -28.62
N LYS A 361 -23.33 23.41 -29.42
CA LYS A 361 -22.63 22.14 -29.70
C LYS A 361 -21.24 22.08 -29.11
N THR A 362 -20.72 23.20 -28.57
CA THR A 362 -19.35 23.29 -28.09
C THR A 362 -19.30 23.75 -26.65
N LYS A 363 -18.77 22.92 -25.79
CA LYS A 363 -18.60 23.16 -24.34
C LYS A 363 -17.14 23.06 -23.96
N LEU A 364 -16.61 24.07 -23.28
CA LEU A 364 -15.30 24.04 -22.62
C LEU A 364 -15.52 23.97 -21.11
N THR A 365 -14.84 23.02 -20.46
CA THR A 365 -14.83 22.89 -19.00
C THR A 365 -13.40 23.02 -18.51
N THR A 366 -13.13 23.99 -17.64
CA THR A 366 -11.81 24.21 -17.04
C THR A 366 -11.94 24.13 -15.54
N SER A 367 -11.08 23.37 -14.89
CA SER A 367 -11.08 23.22 -13.44
C SER A 367 -9.66 23.26 -12.90
N VAL A 368 -9.50 23.91 -11.75
CA VAL A 368 -8.24 24.00 -11.00
C VAL A 368 -8.53 23.48 -9.61
N ASN A 369 -7.72 22.55 -9.14
CA ASN A 369 -7.76 22.05 -7.78
C ASN A 369 -6.44 22.35 -7.08
N TYR A 370 -6.51 22.90 -5.87
CA TYR A 370 -5.40 23.03 -4.96
C TYR A 370 -5.72 22.30 -3.66
N SER A 371 -4.92 21.28 -3.34
CA SER A 371 -4.99 20.57 -2.08
C SER A 371 -3.69 20.71 -1.31
N PHE A 372 -3.79 20.76 0.01
CA PHE A 372 -2.63 20.79 0.90
C PHE A 372 -3.02 20.24 2.26
N GLY A 373 -2.05 19.78 3.02
CA GLY A 373 -2.36 19.33 4.38
C GLY A 373 -1.35 18.36 4.92
N THR A 374 -1.80 17.54 5.85
CA THR A 374 -0.96 16.53 6.51
C THR A 374 -1.70 15.23 6.72
N SER A 375 -1.01 14.16 6.39
CA SER A 375 -1.35 12.80 6.80
C SER A 375 -0.27 12.28 7.73
N SER A 376 -0.63 11.56 8.78
CA SER A 376 0.35 11.01 9.71
C SER A 376 -0.13 9.73 10.38
N TRP A 377 0.83 8.93 10.84
CA TRP A 377 0.57 7.74 11.65
C TRP A 377 1.64 7.56 12.71
N SER A 378 1.23 7.16 13.93
CA SER A 378 2.13 6.93 15.04
C SER A 378 2.53 5.45 15.15
N SER A 379 3.67 5.19 15.77
CA SER A 379 4.13 3.85 16.14
C SER A 379 5.02 3.91 17.37
N LEU A 380 5.13 2.77 18.09
CA LEU A 380 6.17 2.59 19.09
C LEU A 380 7.53 2.42 18.39
N ASN A 381 8.55 3.02 18.98
CA ASN A 381 9.94 2.79 18.64
C ASN A 381 10.75 2.60 19.93
N TRP A 382 11.87 1.86 19.86
CA TRP A 382 12.70 1.57 21.02
C TRP A 382 14.17 1.45 20.67
N TYR A 383 15.00 1.74 21.65
CA TYR A 383 16.46 1.72 21.52
C TYR A 383 17.06 0.80 22.57
N LYS A 384 17.80 -0.20 22.11
CA LYS A 384 18.47 -1.21 22.95
C LYS A 384 17.59 -1.78 24.06
N ALA A 385 16.33 -2.08 23.73
CA ALA A 385 15.31 -2.60 24.62
C ALA A 385 14.46 -3.68 23.94
N PRO A 386 13.80 -4.58 24.69
CA PRO A 386 12.93 -5.61 24.11
C PRO A 386 11.74 -5.03 23.35
N ASP A 387 11.27 -5.76 22.32
CA ASP A 387 10.07 -5.40 21.57
C ASP A 387 8.85 -5.38 22.50
N PRO A 388 8.17 -4.22 22.64
CA PRO A 388 7.05 -4.09 23.57
C PRO A 388 5.71 -4.62 23.02
N ARG A 389 5.69 -5.10 21.76
CA ARG A 389 4.45 -5.58 21.13
C ARG A 389 4.10 -6.97 21.66
N PRO A 390 2.87 -7.17 22.15
CA PRO A 390 2.49 -8.45 22.75
C PRO A 390 2.44 -9.60 21.73
N ASP A 391 2.15 -9.32 20.45
CA ASP A 391 2.10 -10.32 19.36
C ASP A 391 3.45 -10.51 18.63
N TYR A 392 4.54 -9.95 19.16
CA TYR A 392 5.86 -10.26 18.66
C TYR A 392 6.20 -11.73 18.95
N TYR A 393 6.77 -12.45 17.96
CA TYR A 393 6.89 -13.91 18.04
C TYR A 393 7.60 -14.40 19.32
N ARG A 394 8.58 -13.65 19.85
CA ARG A 394 9.29 -13.99 21.07
C ARG A 394 8.49 -13.75 22.38
N ASN A 395 7.38 -13.05 22.28
CA ASN A 395 6.44 -12.82 23.39
C ASN A 395 5.27 -13.82 23.40
N LEU A 396 5.24 -14.77 22.47
CA LEU A 396 4.19 -15.78 22.35
C LEU A 396 4.61 -17.12 22.99
N PRO A 397 3.66 -17.90 23.50
CA PRO A 397 3.94 -19.20 24.15
C PRO A 397 4.66 -20.22 23.24
N SER A 398 4.45 -20.15 21.93
CA SER A 398 5.09 -21.02 20.93
C SER A 398 6.59 -20.76 20.75
N TYR A 399 7.11 -19.62 21.21
CA TYR A 399 8.52 -19.28 21.03
C TYR A 399 9.43 -20.11 21.93
N ASN A 400 10.42 -20.76 21.32
CA ASN A 400 11.48 -21.47 22.03
C ASN A 400 12.86 -20.81 21.76
N PRO A 401 13.47 -20.20 22.76
CA PRO A 401 14.76 -19.49 22.60
C PRO A 401 15.95 -20.42 22.33
N ASN A 402 15.84 -21.71 22.66
CA ASN A 402 16.96 -22.64 22.64
C ASN A 402 17.07 -23.49 21.38
N TYR A 403 16.05 -23.55 20.49
CA TYR A 403 15.99 -24.34 19.24
C TYR A 403 16.37 -25.82 19.35
N VAL A 404 17.11 -26.23 20.38
CA VAL A 404 17.70 -27.57 20.57
C VAL A 404 16.81 -28.43 21.47
N ASP A 405 16.27 -27.85 22.54
CA ASP A 405 15.34 -28.51 23.45
C ASP A 405 14.00 -27.80 23.44
N PRO A 406 12.87 -28.50 23.26
CA PRO A 406 11.55 -27.89 23.37
C PRO A 406 11.38 -27.28 24.78
N LEU A 407 10.70 -26.12 24.86
CA LEU A 407 10.24 -25.61 26.15
C LEU A 407 9.42 -26.70 26.83
N ASP A 408 9.66 -26.92 28.13
CA ASP A 408 8.84 -27.84 28.89
C ASP A 408 7.36 -27.38 28.88
N GLN A 409 6.46 -28.34 28.89
CA GLN A 409 5.02 -28.10 28.81
C GLN A 409 4.54 -27.15 29.92
N TYR A 410 5.16 -27.23 31.08
CA TYR A 410 4.79 -26.39 32.22
C TYR A 410 5.09 -24.90 31.95
N THR A 411 6.24 -24.61 31.37
CA THR A 411 6.62 -23.22 31.00
C THR A 411 5.69 -22.68 29.91
N GLN A 412 5.37 -23.48 28.89
CA GLN A 412 4.42 -23.10 27.85
C GLN A 412 3.02 -22.82 28.42
N ASP A 413 2.54 -23.68 29.32
CA ASP A 413 1.24 -23.53 29.97
C ASP A 413 1.20 -22.26 30.83
N LEU A 414 2.28 -21.97 31.56
CA LEU A 414 2.41 -20.76 32.38
C LEU A 414 2.34 -19.48 31.51
N ILE A 415 3.13 -19.42 30.46
CA ILE A 415 3.11 -18.27 29.51
C ILE A 415 1.73 -18.13 28.88
N THR A 416 1.11 -19.25 28.49
CA THR A 416 -0.24 -19.30 27.93
C THR A 416 -1.26 -18.73 28.93
N GLN A 417 -1.23 -19.15 30.18
CA GLN A 417 -2.10 -18.65 31.22
C GLN A 417 -1.91 -17.15 31.49
N GLN A 418 -0.66 -16.69 31.54
CA GLN A 418 -0.35 -15.27 31.69
C GLN A 418 -0.91 -14.46 30.53
N TRP A 419 -0.71 -14.93 29.28
CA TRP A 419 -1.18 -14.25 28.07
C TRP A 419 -2.71 -14.19 28.02
N GLN A 420 -3.40 -15.27 28.42
CA GLN A 420 -4.86 -15.33 28.44
C GLN A 420 -5.48 -14.49 29.57
N ASN A 421 -4.88 -14.44 30.76
CA ASN A 421 -5.51 -13.89 31.95
C ASN A 421 -5.00 -12.50 32.35
N ASP A 422 -3.76 -12.12 31.96
CA ASP A 422 -3.22 -10.79 32.29
C ASP A 422 -3.25 -9.87 31.06
N VAL A 423 -4.07 -8.85 31.15
CA VAL A 423 -4.20 -7.83 30.10
C VAL A 423 -2.90 -7.07 29.85
N ASN A 424 -2.01 -6.93 30.84
CA ASN A 424 -0.71 -6.26 30.68
C ASN A 424 0.34 -7.13 29.99
N VAL A 425 0.08 -8.42 29.87
CA VAL A 425 0.88 -9.34 29.03
C VAL A 425 0.30 -9.39 27.62
N ARG A 426 -1.01 -9.50 27.51
CA ARG A 426 -1.74 -9.59 26.24
C ARG A 426 -1.82 -8.28 25.45
N GLN A 427 -1.67 -7.13 26.09
CA GLN A 427 -1.74 -5.81 25.49
C GLN A 427 -0.47 -4.99 25.81
N ILE A 428 -0.28 -3.85 25.15
CA ILE A 428 0.86 -2.97 25.41
C ILE A 428 0.78 -2.47 26.86
N ASN A 429 1.80 -2.76 27.65
CA ASN A 429 1.91 -2.29 29.03
C ASN A 429 2.55 -0.90 29.06
N TRP A 430 1.77 0.15 28.76
CA TRP A 430 2.24 1.53 28.72
C TRP A 430 2.89 1.99 30.02
N ASP A 431 2.33 1.63 31.16
CA ASP A 431 2.83 2.04 32.47
C ASP A 431 4.23 1.46 32.75
N LYS A 432 4.50 0.22 32.29
CA LYS A 432 5.83 -0.41 32.35
C LYS A 432 6.84 0.31 31.47
N LEU A 433 6.47 0.68 30.23
CA LEU A 433 7.35 1.41 29.32
C LEU A 433 7.76 2.78 29.91
N ILE A 434 6.79 3.50 30.49
CA ILE A 434 7.01 4.77 31.17
C ILE A 434 7.94 4.58 32.39
N GLN A 435 7.73 3.53 33.18
CA GLN A 435 8.58 3.24 34.34
C GLN A 435 10.02 2.96 33.92
N ILE A 436 10.26 2.19 32.86
CA ILE A 436 11.60 1.89 32.33
C ILE A 436 12.31 3.18 31.95
N ASN A 437 11.66 4.07 31.19
CA ASN A 437 12.26 5.33 30.79
C ASN A 437 12.58 6.24 31.99
N ARG A 438 11.70 6.28 33.00
CA ARG A 438 11.94 7.07 34.23
C ARG A 438 13.12 6.54 35.05
N LEU A 439 13.33 5.23 35.09
CA LEU A 439 14.50 4.62 35.69
C LEU A 439 15.77 5.00 34.91
N GLY A 440 15.73 4.93 33.56
CA GLY A 440 16.85 5.35 32.71
C GLY A 440 17.23 6.83 32.90
N ASN A 441 16.26 7.72 33.20
CA ASN A 441 16.55 9.12 33.50
C ASN A 441 17.46 9.29 34.74
N LEU A 442 17.34 8.40 35.74
CA LEU A 442 18.19 8.44 36.95
C LEU A 442 19.65 8.07 36.62
N GLU A 443 19.85 7.30 35.56
CA GLU A 443 21.16 6.90 35.05
C GLU A 443 21.71 7.87 33.99
N GLY A 444 20.92 8.91 33.62
CA GLY A 444 21.29 9.90 32.61
C GLY A 444 21.27 9.38 31.16
N ILE A 445 20.60 8.24 30.91
CA ILE A 445 20.49 7.65 29.56
C ILE A 445 19.28 8.20 28.82
N GLN A 446 19.30 8.13 27.48
CA GLN A 446 18.16 8.47 26.64
C GLN A 446 16.99 7.50 26.87
N ALA A 447 15.77 7.90 26.46
CA ALA A 447 14.57 7.04 26.52
C ALA A 447 14.82 5.70 25.82
N ASN A 448 14.42 4.59 26.45
CA ASN A 448 14.42 3.27 25.82
C ASN A 448 13.22 3.09 24.87
N TYR A 449 12.09 3.69 25.19
CA TYR A 449 10.84 3.60 24.42
C TYR A 449 10.29 4.98 24.13
N ILE A 450 9.81 5.18 22.89
CA ILE A 450 9.15 6.42 22.47
C ILE A 450 7.93 6.10 21.61
N VAL A 451 7.06 7.09 21.44
CA VAL A 451 6.10 7.11 20.34
C VAL A 451 6.62 8.08 19.28
N GLU A 452 6.81 7.58 18.08
CA GLU A 452 7.15 8.38 16.91
C GLU A 452 5.93 8.60 16.02
N LYS A 453 5.96 9.64 15.21
CA LYS A 453 4.94 9.92 14.20
C LYS A 453 5.59 10.17 12.85
N ASN A 454 5.22 9.36 11.87
CA ASN A 454 5.58 9.57 10.47
C ASN A 454 4.58 10.56 9.86
N VAL A 455 5.08 11.61 9.26
CA VAL A 455 4.26 12.71 8.72
C VAL A 455 4.55 12.89 7.25
N THR A 456 3.49 12.98 6.46
CA THR A 456 3.53 13.44 5.07
C THR A 456 2.76 14.76 5.00
N LYS A 457 3.44 15.84 4.60
CA LYS A 457 2.82 17.12 4.32
C LYS A 457 2.76 17.30 2.82
N THR A 458 1.55 17.32 2.28
CA THR A 458 1.29 17.40 0.85
C THR A 458 0.98 18.82 0.38
N SER A 459 1.30 19.09 -0.87
CA SER A 459 0.83 20.26 -1.62
C SER A 459 0.68 19.87 -3.08
N GLN A 460 -0.54 19.93 -3.62
CA GLN A 460 -0.85 19.50 -4.98
C GLN A 460 -1.65 20.59 -5.70
N LEU A 461 -1.23 20.93 -6.90
CA LEU A 461 -1.98 21.75 -7.84
C LEU A 461 -2.33 20.90 -9.06
N ALA A 462 -3.62 20.72 -9.32
CA ALA A 462 -4.12 20.02 -10.49
C ALA A 462 -4.95 20.96 -11.37
N PHE A 463 -4.70 20.95 -12.66
CA PHE A 463 -5.43 21.70 -13.67
C PHE A 463 -5.99 20.72 -14.71
N ASN A 464 -7.22 20.92 -15.12
CA ASN A 464 -7.82 20.18 -16.22
C ASN A 464 -8.65 21.12 -17.09
N THR A 465 -8.47 21.00 -18.40
CA THR A 465 -9.35 21.69 -19.37
C THR A 465 -9.77 20.69 -20.43
N THR A 466 -11.06 20.65 -20.73
CA THR A 466 -11.65 19.71 -21.70
C THR A 466 -12.59 20.47 -22.62
N ILE A 467 -12.47 20.25 -23.92
CA ILE A 467 -13.41 20.69 -24.94
C ILE A 467 -14.22 19.50 -25.44
N ASN A 468 -15.52 19.65 -25.47
CA ASN A 468 -16.47 18.69 -26.03
C ASN A 468 -17.23 19.38 -27.15
N LYS A 469 -17.20 18.82 -28.37
CA LYS A 469 -17.83 19.39 -29.57
C LYS A 469 -18.61 18.33 -30.33
N GLU A 470 -19.88 18.60 -30.52
CA GLU A 470 -20.74 17.84 -31.44
C GLU A 470 -20.51 18.34 -32.87
N MET A 471 -19.69 17.60 -33.62
CA MET A 471 -19.38 17.94 -35.02
C MET A 471 -20.57 17.70 -35.93
N SER A 472 -21.38 16.69 -35.66
CA SER A 472 -22.62 16.35 -36.34
C SER A 472 -23.53 15.55 -35.39
N SER A 473 -24.75 15.18 -35.85
CA SER A 473 -25.65 14.27 -35.11
C SER A 473 -25.03 12.88 -34.84
N HIS A 474 -23.94 12.54 -35.53
CA HIS A 474 -23.30 11.23 -35.43
C HIS A 474 -21.90 11.28 -34.82
N VAL A 475 -21.30 12.45 -34.71
CA VAL A 475 -19.85 12.59 -34.35
C VAL A 475 -19.68 13.58 -33.22
N THR A 476 -19.14 13.12 -32.12
CA THR A 476 -18.69 13.95 -30.99
C THR A 476 -17.18 13.81 -30.83
N VAL A 477 -16.48 14.94 -30.77
CA VAL A 477 -15.04 15.02 -30.52
C VAL A 477 -14.82 15.63 -29.14
N THR A 478 -14.00 14.97 -28.34
CA THR A 478 -13.58 15.45 -27.01
C THR A 478 -12.07 15.47 -26.94
N GLY A 479 -11.51 16.50 -26.36
CA GLY A 479 -10.07 16.58 -26.11
C GLY A 479 -9.76 17.37 -24.86
N GLY A 480 -8.61 17.16 -24.28
CA GLY A 480 -8.25 17.84 -23.04
C GLY A 480 -6.77 17.85 -22.73
N LEU A 481 -6.42 18.77 -21.85
CA LEU A 481 -5.08 18.93 -21.25
C LEU A 481 -5.21 18.87 -19.75
N ASN A 482 -4.45 17.98 -19.12
CA ASN A 482 -4.33 17.85 -17.68
C ASN A 482 -2.90 18.15 -17.25
N PHE A 483 -2.77 18.80 -16.13
CA PHE A 483 -1.48 19.13 -15.53
C PHE A 483 -1.56 18.97 -14.02
N LYS A 484 -0.52 18.34 -13.41
CA LYS A 484 -0.44 18.14 -11.97
C LYS A 484 0.97 18.45 -11.48
N LEU A 485 1.07 19.27 -10.45
CA LEU A 485 2.30 19.52 -9.69
C LEU A 485 2.07 19.03 -8.27
N TYR A 486 3.02 18.27 -7.74
CA TYR A 486 2.95 17.67 -6.41
C TYR A 486 4.25 17.80 -5.67
N ASN A 487 4.16 18.11 -4.38
CA ASN A 487 5.25 18.06 -3.41
C ASN A 487 4.76 17.32 -2.17
N GLY A 488 5.41 16.21 -1.84
CA GLY A 488 5.19 15.44 -0.62
C GLY A 488 6.38 15.53 0.31
N HIS A 489 6.26 16.27 1.41
CA HIS A 489 7.32 16.41 2.41
C HIS A 489 7.15 15.33 3.47
N HIS A 490 8.04 14.36 3.48
CA HIS A 490 8.06 13.21 4.39
C HIS A 490 9.08 13.42 5.48
N TYR A 491 8.65 13.35 6.72
CA TYR A 491 9.54 13.46 7.89
C TYR A 491 8.97 12.70 9.08
N LYS A 492 9.82 12.44 10.05
CA LYS A 492 9.45 11.82 11.32
C LYS A 492 9.54 12.85 12.45
N ILE A 493 8.62 12.80 13.41
CA ILE A 493 8.68 13.59 14.64
C ILE A 493 8.59 12.66 15.85
N LEU A 494 9.18 13.10 16.96
CA LEU A 494 8.98 12.47 18.24
C LEU A 494 7.65 12.95 18.84
N ASP A 495 6.70 12.02 19.02
CA ASP A 495 5.34 12.33 19.48
C ASP A 495 5.21 12.27 21.01
N ASP A 496 5.90 11.33 21.67
CA ASP A 496 5.88 11.16 23.14
C ASP A 496 7.13 10.43 23.62
N LEU A 497 7.86 10.99 24.58
CA LEU A 497 9.04 10.41 25.22
C LEU A 497 8.69 9.31 26.24
N LEU A 498 7.42 9.05 26.51
CA LEU A 498 6.95 8.07 27.51
C LEU A 498 7.66 8.25 28.87
N GLY A 499 7.79 9.51 29.30
CA GLY A 499 8.43 9.86 30.57
C GLY A 499 9.96 9.87 30.56
N GLY A 500 10.60 9.67 29.40
CA GLY A 500 12.03 9.90 29.18
C GLY A 500 12.37 11.38 29.11
N ASN A 501 13.65 11.73 29.26
CA ASN A 501 14.11 13.11 29.21
C ASN A 501 14.45 13.56 27.78
N TYR A 502 15.02 12.67 26.96
CA TYR A 502 15.45 12.97 25.60
C TYR A 502 15.62 11.69 24.77
N TRP A 503 15.76 11.86 23.47
CA TRP A 503 16.15 10.85 22.49
C TRP A 503 17.33 11.37 21.68
N VAL A 504 18.20 10.48 21.18
CA VAL A 504 19.33 10.88 20.31
C VAL A 504 19.01 10.47 18.87
N ASN A 505 19.24 11.38 17.92
CA ASN A 505 19.00 11.17 16.50
C ASN A 505 20.10 10.33 15.83
N ILE A 506 20.18 9.06 16.20
CA ILE A 506 21.14 8.09 15.64
C ILE A 506 20.42 6.86 15.09
N ASP A 507 21.07 6.19 14.15
CA ASP A 507 20.65 4.90 13.62
C ASP A 507 21.29 3.78 14.44
N GLN A 508 20.50 3.11 15.27
CA GLN A 508 20.96 2.03 16.13
C GLN A 508 21.48 0.80 15.37
N PHE A 509 21.04 0.59 14.12
CA PHE A 509 21.53 -0.51 13.28
C PHE A 509 22.93 -0.22 12.76
N ASN A 510 23.17 1.03 12.34
CA ASN A 510 24.50 1.46 11.95
C ASN A 510 25.46 1.45 13.14
N GLU A 511 24.99 1.87 14.31
CA GLU A 511 25.77 1.81 15.55
C GLU A 511 26.17 0.37 15.89
N GLN A 512 25.27 -0.60 15.65
CA GLN A 512 25.52 -2.02 15.87
C GLN A 512 26.47 -2.63 14.83
N ASP A 513 26.20 -2.36 13.54
CA ASP A 513 26.88 -3.03 12.42
C ASP A 513 28.25 -2.41 12.12
N PHE A 514 28.46 -1.16 12.52
CA PHE A 514 29.72 -0.40 12.33
C PHE A 514 30.27 0.15 13.66
N PRO A 515 30.62 -0.74 14.65
CA PRO A 515 31.09 -0.30 15.94
C PRO A 515 32.40 0.48 15.77
N GLY A 516 32.47 1.69 16.37
CA GLY A 516 33.63 2.59 16.25
C GLY A 516 33.54 3.59 15.09
N ASP A 517 32.59 3.46 14.17
CA ASP A 517 32.31 4.47 13.16
C ASP A 517 31.08 5.29 13.58
N SER A 518 31.27 6.25 14.46
CA SER A 518 30.20 7.11 14.97
C SER A 518 29.57 7.99 13.86
N ALA A 519 30.27 8.26 12.77
CA ALA A 519 29.75 9.02 11.65
C ALA A 519 28.70 8.22 10.87
N SER A 520 28.88 6.93 10.69
CA SER A 520 27.94 6.04 10.00
C SER A 520 26.60 5.98 10.71
N ALA A 521 26.58 6.08 12.03
CA ALA A 521 25.36 6.03 12.83
C ALA A 521 24.54 7.33 12.79
N GLN A 522 25.08 8.43 12.26
CA GLN A 522 24.36 9.70 12.21
C GLN A 522 23.24 9.66 11.16
N LEU A 523 22.03 9.98 11.59
CA LEU A 523 20.89 10.17 10.67
C LEU A 523 20.99 11.51 9.93
N ASP A 524 21.66 12.51 10.54
CA ASP A 524 22.03 13.77 9.89
C ASP A 524 23.44 14.21 10.30
N LEU A 525 24.41 14.08 9.41
CA LEU A 525 25.80 14.55 9.61
C LEU A 525 25.93 16.06 9.76
N ASN A 526 24.91 16.84 9.33
CA ASN A 526 24.91 18.27 9.51
C ASN A 526 24.61 18.66 10.97
N ASN A 527 23.97 17.76 11.74
CA ASN A 527 23.60 17.90 13.15
C ASN A 527 23.90 16.61 13.91
N PRO A 528 25.19 16.24 14.10
CA PRO A 528 25.55 14.97 14.70
C PRO A 528 25.12 14.89 16.17
N ASN A 529 24.68 13.70 16.60
CA ASN A 529 24.20 13.42 17.96
C ASN A 529 23.12 14.39 18.46
N GLN A 530 22.29 14.87 17.54
CA GLN A 530 21.21 15.79 17.87
C GLN A 530 20.31 15.20 18.96
N ILE A 531 20.14 15.97 20.04
CA ILE A 531 19.20 15.66 21.12
C ILE A 531 17.77 16.06 20.65
N ILE A 532 16.83 15.13 20.76
CA ILE A 532 15.46 15.25 20.28
C ILE A 532 14.50 15.28 21.46
N HIS A 533 13.59 16.25 21.44
CA HIS A 533 12.47 16.38 22.36
C HIS A 533 11.14 16.20 21.63
N GLU A 534 10.05 16.16 22.39
CA GLU A 534 8.70 16.03 21.81
C GLU A 534 8.39 17.16 20.83
N GLY A 535 7.94 16.80 19.65
CA GLY A 535 7.67 17.70 18.52
C GLY A 535 8.83 17.93 17.55
N ASP A 536 10.06 17.56 17.94
CA ASP A 536 11.24 17.70 17.08
C ASP A 536 11.24 16.66 15.94
N LYS A 537 11.82 17.06 14.79
CA LYS A 537 12.08 16.15 13.67
C LYS A 537 13.31 15.31 13.92
N PHE A 538 13.26 14.04 13.55
CA PHE A 538 14.38 13.10 13.61
C PHE A 538 14.21 11.97 12.58
N GLY A 539 15.18 11.11 12.48
CA GLY A 539 15.14 9.90 11.65
C GLY A 539 15.36 10.21 10.18
N TYR A 540 14.37 10.78 9.52
CA TYR A 540 14.46 11.17 8.10
C TYR A 540 13.67 12.44 7.81
N ASP A 541 14.13 13.19 6.78
CA ASP A 541 13.45 14.35 6.24
C ASP A 541 13.75 14.45 4.74
N TYR A 542 12.73 14.30 3.86
CA TYR A 542 12.89 14.44 2.42
C TYR A 542 11.61 14.95 1.76
N VAL A 543 11.76 15.50 0.54
CA VAL A 543 10.62 15.92 -0.29
C VAL A 543 10.59 15.11 -1.58
N ALA A 544 9.42 14.54 -1.89
CA ALA A 544 9.09 13.95 -3.17
C ALA A 544 8.48 15.02 -4.09
N HIS A 545 9.06 15.22 -5.27
CA HIS A 545 8.57 16.16 -6.28
C HIS A 545 8.06 15.40 -7.48
N MET A 546 6.89 15.75 -7.99
CA MET A 546 6.32 15.14 -9.19
C MET A 546 5.61 16.17 -10.05
N ASN A 547 5.86 16.08 -11.37
CA ASN A 547 5.17 16.84 -12.38
C ASN A 547 4.56 15.88 -13.40
N ASN A 548 3.30 16.06 -13.73
CA ASN A 548 2.62 15.28 -14.75
C ASN A 548 1.89 16.20 -15.72
N ILE A 549 2.01 15.94 -17.01
CA ILE A 549 1.26 16.60 -18.05
C ILE A 549 0.67 15.54 -18.99
N ASN A 550 -0.62 15.63 -19.28
CA ASN A 550 -1.32 14.70 -20.15
C ASN A 550 -2.13 15.46 -21.21
N LEU A 551 -1.91 15.13 -22.46
CA LEU A 551 -2.69 15.57 -23.60
C LEU A 551 -3.46 14.37 -24.16
N TRP A 552 -4.76 14.54 -24.43
CA TRP A 552 -5.58 13.45 -24.95
C TRP A 552 -6.67 13.94 -25.89
N GLY A 553 -7.14 13.02 -26.74
CA GLY A 553 -8.24 13.25 -27.67
C GLY A 553 -9.06 11.99 -27.91
N GLN A 554 -10.34 12.16 -28.20
CA GLN A 554 -11.33 11.10 -28.40
C GLN A 554 -12.33 11.48 -29.48
N GLY A 555 -12.66 10.55 -30.37
CA GLY A 555 -13.79 10.63 -31.29
C GLY A 555 -14.82 9.54 -30.92
N ALA A 556 -16.06 9.93 -30.72
CA ALA A 556 -17.20 9.03 -30.53
C ALA A 556 -18.18 9.15 -31.71
N PHE A 557 -18.58 8.01 -32.25
CA PHE A 557 -19.38 7.89 -33.47
C PHE A 557 -20.64 7.06 -33.16
N THR A 558 -21.82 7.62 -33.42
CA THR A 558 -23.10 7.00 -33.09
C THR A 558 -23.98 6.88 -34.35
N TYR A 559 -24.22 5.63 -34.77
CA TYR A 559 -25.06 5.30 -35.92
C TYR A 559 -26.19 4.35 -35.52
N ASN A 560 -27.16 4.13 -36.41
CA ASN A 560 -28.34 3.30 -36.10
C ASN A 560 -28.00 1.90 -35.59
N LYS A 561 -27.02 1.21 -36.22
CA LYS A 561 -26.66 -0.17 -35.89
C LYS A 561 -25.32 -0.31 -35.18
N VAL A 562 -24.46 0.71 -35.25
CA VAL A 562 -23.08 0.63 -34.73
C VAL A 562 -22.72 1.93 -34.05
N ASP A 563 -22.26 1.85 -32.78
CA ASP A 563 -21.53 2.93 -32.14
C ASP A 563 -20.08 2.50 -32.02
N PHE A 564 -19.15 3.41 -32.17
CA PHE A 564 -17.74 3.14 -31.94
C PHE A 564 -17.00 4.38 -31.46
N PHE A 565 -15.88 4.19 -30.81
CA PHE A 565 -15.01 5.28 -30.38
C PHE A 565 -13.54 4.91 -30.54
N VAL A 566 -12.71 5.94 -30.68
CA VAL A 566 -11.25 5.85 -30.62
C VAL A 566 -10.74 6.99 -29.77
N ALA A 567 -9.75 6.71 -28.90
CA ALA A 567 -9.13 7.71 -28.04
C ALA A 567 -7.61 7.44 -27.96
N ALA A 568 -6.84 8.53 -27.86
CA ALA A 568 -5.40 8.49 -27.68
C ALA A 568 -4.96 9.50 -26.60
N SER A 569 -3.84 9.22 -25.95
CA SER A 569 -3.23 10.10 -24.95
C SER A 569 -1.71 10.05 -25.02
N LEU A 570 -1.09 11.16 -24.59
CA LEU A 570 0.35 11.31 -24.44
C LEU A 570 0.60 11.93 -23.06
N THR A 571 1.45 11.28 -22.23
CA THR A 571 1.68 11.68 -20.83
C THR A 571 3.17 11.85 -20.58
N GLY A 572 3.61 13.04 -20.18
CA GLY A 572 4.94 13.30 -19.63
C GLY A 572 4.89 13.25 -18.10
N THR A 573 5.80 12.52 -17.49
CA THR A 573 5.93 12.44 -16.03
C THR A 573 7.38 12.64 -15.63
N ASP A 574 7.61 13.59 -14.73
CA ASP A 574 8.92 13.86 -14.13
C ASP A 574 8.81 13.69 -12.62
N PHE A 575 9.83 13.11 -11.98
CA PHE A 575 9.92 13.10 -10.53
C PHE A 575 11.37 13.05 -10.04
N TRP A 576 11.60 13.55 -8.84
CA TRP A 576 12.87 13.50 -8.11
C TRP A 576 12.65 13.62 -6.60
N ARG A 577 13.68 13.31 -5.84
CA ARG A 577 13.72 13.41 -4.39
C ARG A 577 14.69 14.52 -3.97
N THR A 578 14.32 15.33 -2.98
CA THR A 578 15.21 16.24 -2.27
C THR A 578 15.42 15.76 -0.85
N GLY A 579 16.62 15.34 -0.48
CA GLY A 579 16.96 14.96 0.90
C GLY A 579 17.37 16.17 1.72
N ASN A 580 16.73 16.34 2.89
CA ASN A 580 17.04 17.42 3.82
C ASN A 580 18.04 17.00 4.90
N TYR A 581 18.24 15.69 5.11
CA TYR A 581 19.26 15.12 6.02
C TYR A 581 20.40 14.50 5.24
N ARG A 582 21.63 14.69 5.75
CA ARG A 582 22.81 14.04 5.23
C ARG A 582 23.09 12.77 6.02
N ASN A 583 22.65 11.64 5.50
CA ASN A 583 22.77 10.34 6.16
C ASN A 583 24.24 9.90 6.26
N GLY A 584 24.64 9.40 7.42
CA GLY A 584 26.03 9.00 7.70
C GLY A 584 26.54 7.86 6.83
N ARG A 585 25.68 6.94 6.41
CA ARG A 585 26.04 5.86 5.49
C ARG A 585 26.10 6.28 4.03
N TYR A 586 25.32 7.30 3.68
CA TYR A 586 25.21 7.83 2.30
C TYR A 586 25.51 9.32 2.24
N PRO A 587 26.68 9.79 2.73
CA PRO A 587 26.96 11.22 2.92
C PRO A 587 26.95 12.03 1.63
N ASN A 588 27.23 11.37 0.49
CA ASN A 588 27.28 11.98 -0.84
C ASN A 588 26.07 11.62 -1.72
N ASN A 589 25.13 10.81 -1.21
CA ASN A 589 23.98 10.29 -1.96
C ASN A 589 22.64 10.38 -1.20
N SER A 590 22.54 11.30 -0.24
CA SER A 590 21.34 11.45 0.60
C SER A 590 20.83 12.87 0.69
N PHE A 591 21.74 13.87 0.70
CA PHE A 591 21.43 15.28 0.88
C PHE A 591 21.30 16.01 -0.46
N GLY A 592 20.31 16.92 -0.57
CA GLY A 592 20.02 17.66 -1.80
C GLY A 592 19.21 16.85 -2.81
N ASP A 593 19.16 17.32 -4.05
CA ASP A 593 18.36 16.75 -5.11
C ASP A 593 18.97 15.46 -5.67
N SER A 594 18.14 14.44 -5.86
CA SER A 594 18.46 13.29 -6.68
C SER A 594 18.50 13.64 -8.16
N LYS A 595 18.94 12.71 -8.99
CA LYS A 595 18.70 12.78 -10.43
C LYS A 595 17.20 12.91 -10.69
N LYS A 596 16.82 13.74 -11.67
CA LYS A 596 15.45 13.84 -12.18
C LYS A 596 15.18 12.71 -13.17
N TYR A 597 14.11 11.96 -12.95
CA TYR A 597 13.66 10.86 -13.80
C TYR A 597 12.47 11.32 -14.63
N SER A 598 12.56 11.15 -15.94
CA SER A 598 11.57 11.63 -16.92
C SER A 598 11.08 10.49 -17.79
N PHE A 599 9.76 10.37 -17.94
CA PHE A 599 9.10 9.33 -18.72
C PHE A 599 8.10 9.95 -19.69
N LEU A 600 8.10 9.45 -20.92
CA LEU A 600 7.08 9.77 -21.91
C LEU A 600 6.25 8.51 -22.16
N ASN A 601 4.97 8.59 -21.87
CA ASN A 601 4.02 7.48 -21.95
C ASN A 601 2.88 7.81 -22.91
N TYR A 602 2.30 6.78 -23.49
CA TYR A 602 1.22 6.93 -24.46
C TYR A 602 0.15 5.87 -24.25
N GLY A 603 -1.06 6.18 -24.70
CA GLY A 603 -2.18 5.26 -24.67
C GLY A 603 -3.04 5.39 -25.91
N ILE A 604 -3.57 4.26 -26.37
CA ILE A 604 -4.60 4.18 -27.39
C ILE A 604 -5.67 3.19 -26.91
N LYS A 605 -6.94 3.54 -27.13
CA LYS A 605 -8.07 2.64 -26.88
C LYS A 605 -9.19 2.88 -27.85
N GLY A 606 -10.03 1.87 -28.03
CA GLY A 606 -11.19 1.94 -28.88
C GLY A 606 -12.22 0.89 -28.51
N GLY A 607 -13.44 1.06 -29.01
CA GLY A 607 -14.50 0.09 -28.79
C GLY A 607 -15.58 0.23 -29.83
N VAL A 608 -16.34 -0.85 -30.01
CA VAL A 608 -17.47 -0.95 -30.91
C VAL A 608 -18.66 -1.57 -30.18
N THR A 609 -19.83 -1.03 -30.39
CA THR A 609 -21.11 -1.60 -29.94
C THR A 609 -21.99 -1.87 -31.18
N TYR A 610 -22.25 -3.12 -31.48
CA TYR A 610 -23.17 -3.55 -32.52
C TYR A 610 -24.57 -3.75 -31.94
N LYS A 611 -25.52 -3.00 -32.44
CA LYS A 611 -26.95 -3.05 -32.05
C LYS A 611 -27.66 -4.05 -32.92
N LEU A 612 -27.64 -5.34 -32.58
CA LEU A 612 -28.27 -6.40 -33.35
C LEU A 612 -29.77 -6.13 -33.49
N THR A 613 -30.42 -5.78 -32.36
CA THR A 613 -31.80 -5.29 -32.29
C THR A 613 -31.86 -4.16 -31.25
N GLY A 614 -33.04 -3.56 -31.06
CA GLY A 614 -33.27 -2.60 -29.96
C GLY A 614 -33.12 -3.20 -28.52
N ARG A 615 -32.86 -4.51 -28.43
CA ARG A 615 -32.81 -5.26 -27.15
C ARG A 615 -31.55 -6.07 -26.96
N HIS A 616 -30.78 -6.34 -28.01
CA HIS A 616 -29.59 -7.18 -28.02
C HIS A 616 -28.39 -6.42 -28.59
N TYR A 617 -27.31 -6.34 -27.79
CA TYR A 617 -26.13 -5.59 -28.14
C TYR A 617 -24.89 -6.47 -27.94
N PHE A 618 -23.94 -6.37 -28.85
CA PHE A 618 -22.60 -6.89 -28.71
C PHE A 618 -21.63 -5.73 -28.59
N GLN A 619 -20.81 -5.73 -27.55
CA GLN A 619 -19.80 -4.69 -27.32
C GLN A 619 -18.42 -5.35 -27.26
N ALA A 620 -17.43 -4.73 -27.89
CA ALA A 620 -16.03 -5.11 -27.74
C ALA A 620 -15.19 -3.87 -27.54
N THR A 621 -14.21 -3.94 -26.64
CA THR A 621 -13.25 -2.86 -26.39
C THR A 621 -11.84 -3.40 -26.39
N GLY A 622 -10.87 -2.55 -26.72
CA GLY A 622 -9.44 -2.88 -26.69
C GLY A 622 -8.61 -1.65 -26.33
N PHE A 623 -7.45 -1.89 -25.74
CA PHE A 623 -6.52 -0.84 -25.34
C PHE A 623 -5.07 -1.30 -25.34
N TYR A 624 -4.16 -0.34 -25.51
CA TYR A 624 -2.74 -0.45 -25.24
C TYR A 624 -2.28 0.85 -24.60
N GLN A 625 -1.59 0.78 -23.47
CA GLN A 625 -1.05 1.98 -22.80
C GLN A 625 0.20 1.67 -22.00
N THR A 626 1.03 2.70 -21.80
CA THR A 626 2.16 2.67 -20.89
C THR A 626 1.96 3.66 -19.76
N ARG A 627 2.62 3.41 -18.61
CA ARG A 627 2.55 4.25 -17.42
C ARG A 627 3.93 4.35 -16.76
N ALA A 628 4.34 5.55 -16.35
CA ALA A 628 5.54 5.74 -15.56
C ALA A 628 5.43 4.98 -14.22
N PRO A 629 6.52 4.47 -13.67
CA PRO A 629 6.52 3.91 -12.33
C PRO A 629 6.13 4.99 -11.32
N TYR A 630 5.42 4.60 -10.27
CA TYR A 630 5.09 5.51 -9.17
C TYR A 630 6.34 5.81 -8.33
N PHE A 631 6.39 7.00 -7.72
CA PHE A 631 7.48 7.40 -6.82
C PHE A 631 7.70 6.37 -5.71
N SER A 632 6.62 5.85 -5.12
CA SER A 632 6.64 4.83 -4.06
C SER A 632 7.34 3.52 -4.45
N ASN A 633 7.43 3.20 -5.75
CA ASN A 633 8.06 1.99 -6.28
C ASN A 633 9.37 2.27 -7.03
N THR A 634 9.93 3.47 -6.88
CA THR A 634 11.10 3.92 -7.66
C THR A 634 12.36 3.97 -6.82
N PHE A 635 12.33 4.58 -5.63
CA PHE A 635 13.50 4.71 -4.80
C PHE A 635 13.66 3.49 -3.88
N VAL A 636 14.90 3.01 -3.74
CA VAL A 636 15.25 1.88 -2.86
C VAL A 636 14.87 2.18 -1.41
N SER A 637 15.32 3.32 -0.91
CA SER A 637 14.99 3.84 0.42
C SER A 637 14.98 5.37 0.38
N PRO A 638 13.86 6.01 0.05
CA PRO A 638 13.82 7.47 -0.05
C PRO A 638 14.09 8.18 1.28
N ARG A 639 14.07 7.45 2.40
CA ARG A 639 14.40 7.95 3.73
C ARG A 639 15.90 8.14 3.94
N THR A 640 16.72 7.32 3.28
CA THR A 640 18.16 7.26 3.55
C THR A 640 19.03 7.66 2.35
N ARG A 641 18.58 7.42 1.09
CA ARG A 641 19.43 7.59 -0.11
C ARG A 641 18.66 7.88 -1.39
N ASN A 642 19.40 8.33 -2.42
CA ASN A 642 18.84 8.69 -3.73
C ASN A 642 18.82 7.54 -4.76
N ASP A 643 19.27 6.32 -4.38
CA ASP A 643 19.31 5.18 -5.29
C ASP A 643 17.91 4.73 -5.70
N VAL A 644 17.78 4.31 -6.95
CA VAL A 644 16.54 3.80 -7.52
C VAL A 644 16.63 2.30 -7.79
N VAL A 645 15.47 1.67 -7.93
CA VAL A 645 15.37 0.26 -8.27
C VAL A 645 16.10 -0.06 -9.57
N PRO A 646 16.73 -1.25 -9.69
CA PRO A 646 17.37 -1.67 -10.93
C PRO A 646 16.37 -1.73 -12.09
N ASP A 647 16.83 -1.41 -13.30
CA ASP A 647 16.05 -1.56 -14.54
C ASP A 647 14.71 -0.81 -14.55
N LEU A 648 14.70 0.42 -13.97
CA LEU A 648 13.51 1.27 -13.86
C LEU A 648 12.95 1.64 -15.25
N LYS A 649 11.72 1.23 -15.55
CA LYS A 649 11.02 1.48 -16.80
C LYS A 649 9.51 1.61 -16.63
N SER A 650 8.85 2.13 -17.67
CA SER A 650 7.39 2.24 -17.69
C SER A 650 6.71 0.86 -17.71
N GLU A 651 5.65 0.71 -16.94
CA GLU A 651 4.74 -0.43 -17.03
C GLU A 651 3.95 -0.38 -18.34
N THR A 652 3.74 -1.53 -18.96
CA THR A 652 2.94 -1.68 -20.18
C THR A 652 1.68 -2.47 -19.88
N MET A 653 0.54 -1.98 -20.34
CA MET A 653 -0.77 -2.61 -20.13
C MET A 653 -1.50 -2.72 -21.47
N TYR A 654 -2.03 -3.91 -21.78
CA TYR A 654 -2.89 -4.10 -22.94
C TYR A 654 -3.93 -5.18 -22.69
N GLY A 655 -5.03 -5.07 -23.44
CA GLY A 655 -6.11 -6.02 -23.30
C GLY A 655 -7.41 -5.50 -23.91
N GLY A 656 -8.52 -6.10 -23.49
CA GLY A 656 -9.86 -5.74 -23.93
C GLY A 656 -10.93 -6.59 -23.28
N ASP A 657 -12.16 -6.32 -23.68
CA ASP A 657 -13.30 -7.11 -23.26
C ASP A 657 -14.34 -7.27 -24.40
N ALA A 658 -15.14 -8.31 -24.26
CA ALA A 658 -16.27 -8.58 -25.13
C ALA A 658 -17.51 -8.84 -24.27
N SER A 659 -18.60 -8.11 -24.55
CA SER A 659 -19.84 -8.17 -23.78
C SER A 659 -21.03 -8.48 -24.67
N TYR A 660 -21.93 -9.32 -24.16
CA TYR A 660 -23.28 -9.47 -24.65
C TYR A 660 -24.25 -8.82 -23.67
N ILE A 661 -25.10 -7.92 -24.16
CA ILE A 661 -26.03 -7.16 -23.35
C ILE A 661 -27.44 -7.40 -23.89
N MET A 662 -28.37 -7.75 -23.00
CA MET A 662 -29.79 -7.96 -23.29
C MET A 662 -30.64 -7.03 -22.42
N ARG A 663 -31.53 -6.25 -23.04
CA ARG A 663 -32.39 -5.27 -22.36
C ARG A 663 -33.86 -5.47 -22.76
N TYR A 664 -34.62 -6.08 -21.88
CA TYR A 664 -36.09 -6.17 -21.96
C TYR A 664 -36.71 -5.35 -20.80
N PRO A 665 -37.94 -4.92 -20.90
CA PRO A 665 -38.62 -4.18 -19.81
C PRO A 665 -38.59 -4.91 -18.46
N TRP A 666 -38.60 -6.25 -18.51
CA TRP A 666 -38.63 -7.14 -17.35
C TRP A 666 -37.30 -7.85 -17.07
N LEU A 667 -36.35 -7.80 -18.00
CA LEU A 667 -35.07 -8.53 -17.89
C LEU A 667 -33.90 -7.69 -18.41
N ASN A 668 -32.88 -7.47 -17.58
CA ASN A 668 -31.60 -6.94 -18.00
C ASN A 668 -30.52 -7.99 -17.73
N VAL A 669 -29.70 -8.28 -18.72
CA VAL A 669 -28.55 -9.22 -18.58
C VAL A 669 -27.31 -8.60 -19.23
N ARG A 670 -26.18 -8.78 -18.59
CA ARG A 670 -24.86 -8.54 -19.18
C ARG A 670 -23.95 -9.73 -18.87
N LEU A 671 -23.29 -10.22 -19.91
CA LEU A 671 -22.22 -11.20 -19.82
C LEU A 671 -20.99 -10.63 -20.48
N THR A 672 -19.86 -10.57 -19.78
CA THR A 672 -18.61 -9.99 -20.27
C THR A 672 -17.47 -10.96 -20.03
N TYR A 673 -16.68 -11.25 -21.06
CA TYR A 673 -15.35 -11.82 -20.93
C TYR A 673 -14.31 -10.71 -21.07
N TYR A 674 -13.25 -10.73 -20.24
CA TYR A 674 -12.16 -9.77 -20.27
C TYR A 674 -10.81 -10.44 -20.19
N TYR A 675 -9.81 -9.78 -20.79
CA TYR A 675 -8.40 -10.16 -20.74
C TYR A 675 -7.55 -8.91 -20.66
N THR A 676 -6.61 -8.89 -19.70
CA THR A 676 -5.65 -7.78 -19.53
C THR A 676 -4.29 -8.34 -19.15
N ARG A 677 -3.25 -7.81 -19.76
CA ARG A 677 -1.87 -8.13 -19.43
C ARG A 677 -1.13 -6.88 -18.97
N PHE A 678 -0.36 -7.04 -17.89
CA PHE A 678 0.54 -6.05 -17.33
C PHE A 678 1.97 -6.58 -17.48
N LEU A 679 2.90 -5.73 -17.91
CA LEU A 679 4.29 -6.06 -18.13
C LEU A 679 5.18 -5.02 -17.44
N HIS A 680 6.36 -5.47 -16.98
CA HIS A 680 7.39 -4.63 -16.39
C HIS A 680 7.00 -3.92 -15.08
N GLY A 681 6.12 -4.52 -14.31
CA GLY A 681 5.79 -4.00 -12.98
C GLY A 681 7.01 -4.03 -12.05
N ALA A 682 7.03 -3.11 -11.08
CA ALA A 682 8.04 -3.05 -10.02
C ALA A 682 7.37 -2.78 -8.67
N THR A 683 7.93 -3.36 -7.60
CA THR A 683 7.51 -3.09 -6.22
C THR A 683 8.73 -2.93 -5.32
N VAL A 684 8.62 -2.05 -4.33
CA VAL A 684 9.61 -1.88 -3.25
C VAL A 684 8.91 -2.15 -1.93
N THR A 685 9.47 -3.07 -1.14
CA THR A 685 8.96 -3.40 0.20
C THR A 685 10.11 -3.34 1.19
N SER A 686 9.91 -2.63 2.30
CA SER A 686 10.91 -2.55 3.36
C SER A 686 10.42 -3.29 4.60
N TYR A 687 11.28 -4.09 5.21
CA TYR A 687 10.98 -4.88 6.41
C TYR A 687 12.24 -5.11 7.25
N TYR A 688 12.05 -5.59 8.47
CA TYR A 688 13.15 -6.01 9.33
C TYR A 688 13.34 -7.53 9.23
N GLU A 689 14.56 -7.97 9.01
CA GLU A 689 14.97 -9.36 8.97
C GLU A 689 15.83 -9.67 10.21
N ASP A 690 15.40 -10.66 11.00
CA ASP A 690 16.14 -11.03 12.22
C ASP A 690 17.43 -11.77 11.90
N ILE A 691 17.39 -12.63 10.86
CA ILE A 691 18.53 -13.44 10.43
C ILE A 691 18.52 -13.50 8.90
N LEU A 692 19.42 -12.74 8.29
CA LEU A 692 19.61 -12.81 6.84
C LEU A 692 20.83 -13.67 6.51
N ILE A 693 20.61 -14.90 6.04
CA ILE A 693 21.66 -15.76 5.51
C ILE A 693 21.46 -15.88 4.01
N ARG A 694 22.28 -15.19 3.22
CA ARG A 694 22.28 -15.29 1.76
C ARG A 694 23.70 -15.32 1.22
N ASN A 695 23.98 -16.26 0.32
CA ASN A 695 25.27 -16.34 -0.39
C ASN A 695 26.49 -16.17 0.53
N SER A 696 26.45 -16.82 1.69
CA SER A 696 27.52 -16.74 2.71
C SER A 696 27.63 -15.40 3.46
N VAL A 697 26.66 -14.50 3.31
CA VAL A 697 26.55 -13.29 4.12
C VAL A 697 25.58 -13.57 5.27
N ASN A 698 26.08 -13.53 6.49
CA ASN A 698 25.27 -13.66 7.70
C ASN A 698 25.14 -12.27 8.34
N VAL A 699 23.94 -11.68 8.28
CA VAL A 699 23.61 -10.42 8.93
C VAL A 699 22.60 -10.71 10.02
N GLN A 700 22.96 -10.45 11.26
CA GLN A 700 22.04 -10.56 12.40
C GLN A 700 21.30 -9.24 12.57
N GLY A 701 20.01 -9.28 12.27
CA GLY A 701 19.12 -8.16 12.46
C GLY A 701 19.43 -6.96 11.55
N ALA A 702 18.69 -6.83 10.44
CA ALA A 702 18.88 -5.74 9.51
C ALA A 702 17.55 -5.19 9.02
N PHE A 703 17.49 -3.90 8.73
CA PHE A 703 16.43 -3.31 7.95
C PHE A 703 16.73 -3.51 6.46
N VAL A 704 15.79 -4.12 5.75
CA VAL A 704 15.98 -4.61 4.39
C VAL A 704 14.99 -3.95 3.44
N ASN A 705 15.46 -3.60 2.24
CA ASN A 705 14.63 -3.16 1.12
C ASN A 705 14.64 -4.25 0.04
N SER A 706 13.48 -4.84 -0.23
CA SER A 706 13.26 -5.84 -1.27
C SER A 706 12.65 -5.17 -2.49
N MET A 707 13.38 -5.18 -3.60
CA MET A 707 13.02 -4.55 -4.87
C MET A 707 12.74 -5.63 -5.89
N MET A 708 11.48 -5.88 -6.17
CA MET A 708 11.09 -6.85 -7.19
C MET A 708 10.76 -6.15 -8.50
N THR A 709 11.46 -6.51 -9.58
CA THR A 709 11.31 -5.92 -10.93
C THR A 709 11.05 -6.99 -11.99
N GLY A 710 10.46 -6.58 -13.12
CA GLY A 710 10.06 -7.53 -14.17
C GLY A 710 8.83 -8.34 -13.80
N ILE A 711 7.90 -7.75 -13.08
CA ILE A 711 6.63 -8.39 -12.69
C ILE A 711 5.66 -8.31 -13.86
N ASP A 712 5.34 -9.48 -14.44
CA ASP A 712 4.29 -9.60 -15.44
C ASP A 712 3.09 -10.32 -14.87
N ARG A 713 1.88 -9.85 -15.22
CA ARG A 713 0.61 -10.37 -14.70
C ARG A 713 -0.42 -10.51 -15.81
N ILE A 714 -1.32 -11.50 -15.67
CA ILE A 714 -2.54 -11.64 -16.48
C ILE A 714 -3.74 -11.56 -15.56
N HIS A 715 -4.74 -10.79 -15.98
CA HIS A 715 -6.06 -10.73 -15.39
C HIS A 715 -7.07 -11.10 -16.46
N GLN A 716 -7.80 -12.20 -16.28
CA GLN A 716 -8.84 -12.65 -17.18
C GLN A 716 -10.02 -13.22 -16.41
N GLY A 717 -11.18 -13.24 -17.02
CA GLY A 717 -12.35 -13.81 -16.39
C GLY A 717 -13.66 -13.42 -17.03
N VAL A 718 -14.74 -13.80 -16.34
CA VAL A 718 -16.12 -13.57 -16.75
C VAL A 718 -16.85 -12.79 -15.67
N GLU A 719 -17.56 -11.74 -16.09
CA GLU A 719 -18.48 -10.96 -15.29
C GLU A 719 -19.91 -11.21 -15.80
N PHE A 720 -20.81 -11.58 -14.92
CA PHE A 720 -22.22 -11.77 -15.21
C PHE A 720 -23.07 -10.90 -14.29
N GLY A 721 -24.11 -10.27 -14.85
CA GLY A 721 -25.10 -9.53 -14.10
C GLY A 721 -26.48 -9.72 -14.72
N ALA A 722 -27.47 -10.03 -13.90
CA ALA A 722 -28.87 -10.17 -14.32
C ALA A 722 -29.81 -9.52 -13.31
N GLU A 723 -30.84 -8.81 -13.78
CA GLU A 723 -31.94 -8.30 -12.99
C GLU A 723 -33.27 -8.70 -13.66
N ILE A 724 -34.14 -9.35 -12.90
CA ILE A 724 -35.50 -9.75 -13.33
C ILE A 724 -36.54 -8.94 -12.55
N LYS A 725 -37.34 -8.17 -13.22
CA LYS A 725 -38.49 -7.44 -12.66
C LYS A 725 -39.71 -8.37 -12.69
N ALA A 726 -39.87 -9.20 -11.66
CA ALA A 726 -40.97 -10.16 -11.57
C ALA A 726 -42.33 -9.47 -11.45
N THR A 727 -42.38 -8.36 -10.72
CA THR A 727 -43.57 -7.49 -10.63
C THR A 727 -43.15 -6.01 -10.59
N LYS A 728 -44.11 -5.08 -10.52
CA LYS A 728 -43.80 -3.65 -10.30
C LYS A 728 -43.08 -3.38 -8.99
N SER A 729 -43.22 -4.26 -8.01
CA SER A 729 -42.66 -4.09 -6.65
C SER A 729 -41.50 -5.03 -6.36
N LEU A 730 -41.36 -6.16 -7.06
CA LEU A 730 -40.40 -7.21 -6.77
C LEU A 730 -39.44 -7.40 -7.92
N LYS A 731 -38.14 -7.34 -7.59
CA LYS A 731 -37.01 -7.62 -8.48
C LYS A 731 -36.12 -8.69 -7.85
N PHE A 732 -35.62 -9.58 -8.69
CA PHE A 732 -34.54 -10.49 -8.36
C PHE A 732 -33.26 -10.05 -9.09
N PHE A 733 -32.12 -10.29 -8.50
CA PHE A 733 -30.84 -10.07 -9.17
C PHE A 733 -29.89 -11.22 -8.87
N ALA A 734 -28.97 -11.45 -9.81
CA ALA A 734 -27.84 -12.34 -9.64
C ALA A 734 -26.60 -11.71 -10.31
N VAL A 735 -25.46 -11.77 -9.63
CA VAL A 735 -24.18 -11.32 -10.15
C VAL A 735 -23.11 -12.33 -9.85
N ALA A 736 -22.15 -12.48 -10.77
CA ALA A 736 -21.02 -13.36 -10.64
C ALA A 736 -19.77 -12.71 -11.23
N ALA A 737 -18.67 -12.76 -10.49
CA ALA A 737 -17.33 -12.52 -10.98
C ALA A 737 -16.53 -13.80 -10.80
N ILE A 738 -16.02 -14.36 -11.88
CA ILE A 738 -15.16 -15.54 -11.88
C ILE A 738 -13.92 -15.16 -12.66
N GLY A 739 -12.82 -14.91 -11.95
CA GLY A 739 -11.56 -14.46 -12.52
C GLY A 739 -10.43 -15.43 -12.29
N GLN A 740 -9.37 -15.21 -13.03
CA GLN A 740 -8.05 -15.78 -12.83
C GLN A 740 -7.02 -14.67 -12.97
N TYR A 741 -6.39 -14.31 -11.87
CA TYR A 741 -5.39 -13.27 -11.78
C TYR A 741 -4.09 -13.92 -11.36
N ILE A 742 -3.09 -13.98 -12.24
CA ILE A 742 -1.85 -14.71 -12.01
C ILE A 742 -0.61 -13.94 -12.46
N TYR A 743 0.50 -14.23 -11.81
CA TYR A 743 1.83 -13.82 -12.26
C TYR A 743 2.27 -14.72 -13.43
N THR A 744 2.94 -14.14 -14.44
CA THR A 744 3.37 -14.87 -15.63
C THR A 744 4.88 -14.86 -15.84
N SER A 745 5.60 -14.02 -15.08
CA SER A 745 7.07 -13.94 -15.09
C SER A 745 7.69 -14.63 -13.87
N ARG A 746 9.01 -14.65 -13.88
CA ARG A 746 9.88 -14.92 -12.73
C ARG A 746 10.67 -13.64 -12.47
N PRO A 747 10.14 -12.72 -11.65
CA PRO A 747 10.76 -11.43 -11.40
C PRO A 747 12.13 -11.58 -10.76
N GLN A 748 12.99 -10.55 -10.92
CA GLN A 748 14.21 -10.41 -10.17
C GLN A 748 13.89 -9.68 -8.87
N ASN A 749 14.35 -10.23 -7.75
CA ASN A 749 14.24 -9.59 -6.43
C ASN A 749 15.63 -9.19 -5.95
N THR A 750 15.88 -7.91 -5.84
CA THR A 750 17.11 -7.36 -5.29
C THR A 750 16.89 -7.00 -3.84
N ILE A 751 17.66 -7.58 -2.95
CA ILE A 751 17.68 -7.29 -1.52
C ILE A 751 18.84 -6.35 -1.24
N ALA A 752 18.50 -5.19 -0.69
CA ALA A 752 19.45 -4.20 -0.23
C ALA A 752 19.28 -3.98 1.27
N ILE A 753 20.35 -4.15 2.04
CA ILE A 753 20.36 -3.79 3.45
C ILE A 753 20.39 -2.27 3.55
N ASP A 754 19.49 -1.68 4.34
CA ASP A 754 19.29 -0.23 4.35
C ASP A 754 20.53 0.55 4.75
N ASN A 755 21.35 -0.02 5.61
CA ASN A 755 22.62 0.56 6.04
C ASN A 755 23.84 0.15 5.17
N GLY A 756 23.65 -0.66 4.13
CA GLY A 756 24.74 -1.11 3.26
C GLY A 756 25.84 -1.91 3.97
N SER A 757 25.51 -2.62 5.06
CA SER A 757 26.47 -3.50 5.76
C SER A 757 26.89 -4.71 4.92
N SER A 758 26.11 -5.01 3.87
CA SER A 758 26.43 -6.06 2.89
C SER A 758 26.08 -5.58 1.47
N PRO A 759 26.75 -6.10 0.43
CA PRO A 759 26.38 -5.84 -0.97
C PRO A 759 24.93 -6.27 -1.27
N ASP A 760 24.28 -5.57 -2.21
CA ASP A 760 22.97 -5.92 -2.72
C ASP A 760 23.02 -7.31 -3.39
N VAL A 761 22.01 -8.14 -3.11
CA VAL A 761 21.88 -9.48 -3.67
C VAL A 761 20.65 -9.57 -4.54
N THR A 762 20.83 -9.98 -5.80
CA THR A 762 19.72 -10.19 -6.74
C THR A 762 19.48 -11.67 -6.95
N THR A 763 18.24 -12.11 -6.73
CA THR A 763 17.80 -13.50 -6.94
C THR A 763 16.55 -13.56 -7.80
N THR A 764 16.34 -14.71 -8.44
CA THR A 764 15.10 -14.95 -9.20
C THR A 764 14.01 -15.43 -8.26
N THR A 765 12.88 -14.75 -8.28
CA THR A 765 11.67 -15.17 -7.54
C THR A 765 10.76 -15.99 -8.44
N TYR A 766 10.44 -17.23 -8.04
CA TYR A 766 9.69 -18.21 -8.86
C TYR A 766 8.18 -18.04 -8.67
N LEU A 767 7.62 -16.97 -9.25
CA LEU A 767 6.19 -16.59 -9.13
C LEU A 767 5.32 -17.01 -10.31
N LYS A 768 5.88 -17.57 -11.37
CA LYS A 768 5.07 -17.94 -12.55
C LYS A 768 3.94 -18.90 -12.17
N ASN A 769 2.70 -18.52 -12.53
CA ASN A 769 1.41 -19.17 -12.23
C ASN A 769 0.90 -18.97 -10.78
N PHE A 770 1.56 -18.19 -9.94
CA PHE A 770 1.03 -17.79 -8.65
C PHE A 770 -0.16 -16.86 -8.81
N TYR A 771 -1.14 -17.00 -7.95
CA TYR A 771 -2.31 -16.14 -7.94
C TYR A 771 -2.00 -14.78 -7.31
N ILE A 772 -2.64 -13.73 -7.85
CA ILE A 772 -2.53 -12.39 -7.29
C ILE A 772 -3.35 -12.33 -6.00
N PRO A 773 -2.73 -11.91 -4.87
CA PRO A 773 -3.36 -11.95 -3.56
C PRO A 773 -4.33 -10.80 -3.30
N SER A 774 -4.99 -10.86 -2.14
CA SER A 774 -5.73 -9.77 -1.51
C SER A 774 -7.01 -9.34 -2.23
N THR A 775 -7.57 -10.20 -3.07
CA THR A 775 -8.92 -10.03 -3.64
C THR A 775 -9.50 -11.39 -3.96
N PRO A 776 -10.76 -11.68 -3.60
CA PRO A 776 -11.40 -12.92 -4.04
C PRO A 776 -11.52 -12.93 -5.56
N GLN A 777 -11.06 -14.03 -6.17
CA GLN A 777 -11.13 -14.22 -7.62
C GLN A 777 -12.48 -14.82 -8.04
N THR A 778 -13.24 -15.31 -7.08
CA THR A 778 -14.64 -15.73 -7.24
C THR A 778 -15.51 -14.97 -6.26
N ALA A 779 -16.49 -14.22 -6.77
CA ALA A 779 -17.48 -13.51 -5.98
C ALA A 779 -18.86 -13.67 -6.61
N LEU A 780 -19.79 -14.24 -5.85
CA LEU A 780 -21.17 -14.51 -6.30
C LEU A 780 -22.15 -13.82 -5.36
N SER A 781 -23.22 -13.26 -5.89
CA SER A 781 -24.35 -12.78 -5.08
C SER A 781 -25.66 -13.00 -5.81
N ALA A 782 -26.68 -13.38 -5.05
CA ALA A 782 -28.05 -13.41 -5.51
C ALA A 782 -28.98 -12.82 -4.45
N GLY A 783 -30.02 -12.13 -4.88
CA GLY A 783 -30.92 -11.51 -3.93
C GLY A 783 -32.20 -10.96 -4.55
N LEU A 784 -32.98 -10.32 -3.68
CA LEU A 784 -34.23 -9.68 -4.04
C LEU A 784 -34.30 -8.26 -3.51
N LYS A 785 -35.03 -7.41 -4.26
CA LYS A 785 -35.38 -6.04 -3.91
C LYS A 785 -36.90 -5.90 -4.00
N TYR A 786 -37.52 -5.51 -2.88
CA TYR A 786 -38.93 -5.30 -2.79
C TYR A 786 -39.26 -3.85 -2.43
N ASN A 787 -40.04 -3.17 -3.24
CA ASN A 787 -40.44 -1.76 -3.04
C ASN A 787 -41.97 -1.65 -3.11
N TYR A 788 -42.61 -1.25 -2.01
CA TYR A 788 -44.06 -1.08 -1.94
C TYR A 788 -44.47 0.05 -0.99
N LYS A 789 -45.24 0.99 -1.45
CA LYS A 789 -45.80 2.12 -0.65
C LYS A 789 -44.77 2.80 0.24
N PHE A 790 -43.59 3.17 -0.34
CA PHE A 790 -42.44 3.79 0.36
C PHE A 790 -41.69 2.90 1.36
N TRP A 791 -41.99 1.61 1.41
CA TRP A 791 -41.17 0.60 2.01
C TRP A 791 -40.16 0.08 0.97
N PHE A 792 -38.97 -0.20 1.42
CA PHE A 792 -38.01 -1.01 0.65
C PHE A 792 -37.41 -2.10 1.53
N LEU A 793 -37.16 -3.24 0.92
CA LEU A 793 -36.52 -4.39 1.51
C LEU A 793 -35.51 -4.95 0.49
N ASN A 794 -34.26 -5.13 0.90
CA ASN A 794 -33.27 -5.87 0.14
C ASN A 794 -32.75 -7.03 0.98
N ILE A 795 -32.61 -8.20 0.38
CA ILE A 795 -31.95 -9.36 0.99
C ILE A 795 -31.04 -9.96 -0.08
N ASN A 796 -29.81 -10.28 0.28
CA ASN A 796 -28.86 -10.95 -0.61
C ASN A 796 -28.00 -11.94 0.13
N ALA A 797 -27.63 -13.00 -0.58
CA ALA A 797 -26.70 -14.03 -0.16
C ALA A 797 -25.43 -13.87 -1.01
N ASN A 798 -24.26 -13.95 -0.37
CA ASN A 798 -22.96 -13.70 -0.99
C ASN A 798 -22.02 -14.85 -0.72
N TYR A 799 -21.23 -15.23 -1.71
CA TYR A 799 -20.18 -16.23 -1.60
C TYR A 799 -18.88 -15.70 -2.19
N TYR A 800 -17.77 -15.89 -1.44
CA TYR A 800 -16.45 -15.46 -1.82
C TYR A 800 -15.48 -16.62 -1.74
N ASP A 801 -14.64 -16.79 -2.76
CA ASP A 801 -13.65 -17.82 -2.82
C ASP A 801 -12.42 -17.39 -3.64
N ASN A 802 -11.39 -18.26 -3.65
CA ASN A 802 -10.15 -18.03 -4.38
C ASN A 802 -9.51 -16.67 -4.00
N ASN A 803 -9.49 -16.38 -2.69
CA ASN A 803 -8.69 -15.31 -2.14
C ASN A 803 -7.38 -15.89 -1.61
N TRP A 804 -6.26 -15.28 -1.98
CA TRP A 804 -4.93 -15.81 -1.71
C TRP A 804 -4.19 -14.93 -0.71
N LEU A 805 -3.38 -15.56 0.12
CA LEU A 805 -2.50 -14.89 1.07
C LEU A 805 -1.42 -14.11 0.30
N SER A 806 -1.08 -12.89 0.75
CA SER A 806 0.07 -12.20 0.21
C SER A 806 1.34 -12.97 0.58
N PHE A 807 2.12 -13.31 -0.42
CA PHE A 807 3.33 -14.11 -0.26
C PHE A 807 4.57 -13.24 0.00
N THR A 808 5.59 -13.80 0.65
CA THR A 808 6.93 -13.21 0.68
C THR A 808 7.77 -13.72 -0.49
N PRO A 809 8.47 -12.85 -1.25
CA PRO A 809 9.38 -13.25 -2.32
C PRO A 809 10.50 -14.17 -1.83
N GLU A 810 10.93 -14.01 -0.59
CA GLU A 810 12.04 -14.74 0.04
C GLU A 810 11.87 -16.27 -0.05
N ARG A 811 10.67 -16.76 0.26
CA ARG A 811 10.35 -18.18 0.26
C ARG A 811 10.29 -18.79 -1.15
N ARG A 812 10.28 -17.99 -2.21
CA ARG A 812 10.14 -18.38 -3.62
C ARG A 812 11.45 -18.23 -4.38
N THR A 813 12.57 -18.44 -3.69
CA THR A 813 13.93 -18.42 -4.24
C THR A 813 14.57 -19.81 -4.13
N VAL A 814 15.66 -20.02 -4.85
CA VAL A 814 16.44 -21.29 -4.75
C VAL A 814 17.09 -21.39 -3.35
N GLU A 815 17.50 -20.27 -2.80
CA GLU A 815 18.13 -20.20 -1.50
C GLU A 815 17.20 -20.70 -0.37
N ALA A 816 15.91 -20.46 -0.47
CA ALA A 816 14.93 -20.88 0.54
C ALA A 816 14.77 -22.41 0.67
N ILE A 817 15.25 -23.16 -0.31
CA ILE A 817 15.19 -24.64 -0.33
C ILE A 817 16.57 -25.27 -0.35
N THR A 818 17.63 -24.49 -0.15
CA THR A 818 19.01 -24.98 -0.13
C THR A 818 19.19 -26.00 0.99
N GLY A 819 19.80 -27.14 0.68
CA GLY A 819 20.02 -28.24 1.64
C GLY A 819 18.90 -29.30 1.67
N LEU A 820 17.75 -29.04 1.05
CA LEU A 820 16.66 -30.02 0.94
C LEU A 820 16.85 -30.89 -0.30
N GLY A 821 16.61 -32.18 -0.14
CA GLY A 821 16.72 -33.16 -1.24
C GLY A 821 15.52 -33.10 -2.20
N PRO A 822 15.70 -33.48 -3.49
CA PRO A 822 14.58 -33.56 -4.42
C PRO A 822 13.44 -34.43 -3.88
N GLY A 823 12.23 -33.90 -3.85
CA GLY A 823 11.04 -34.59 -3.33
C GLY A 823 10.80 -34.44 -1.83
N ASP A 824 11.62 -33.68 -1.13
CA ASP A 824 11.38 -33.33 0.28
C ASP A 824 10.04 -32.57 0.41
N PRO A 825 9.10 -33.03 1.26
CA PRO A 825 7.82 -32.38 1.49
C PRO A 825 7.96 -30.91 1.95
N MET A 826 9.07 -30.55 2.62
CA MET A 826 9.36 -29.20 3.08
C MET A 826 9.47 -28.23 1.91
N ILE A 827 9.99 -28.65 0.75
CA ILE A 827 10.05 -27.80 -0.46
C ILE A 827 8.64 -27.31 -0.82
N SER A 828 7.66 -28.19 -0.83
CA SER A 828 6.27 -27.80 -1.12
C SER A 828 5.70 -26.89 -0.02
N ALA A 829 5.95 -27.20 1.24
CA ALA A 829 5.49 -26.37 2.37
C ALA A 829 6.08 -24.95 2.36
N ILE A 830 7.35 -24.79 1.96
CA ILE A 830 8.01 -23.50 1.82
C ILE A 830 7.46 -22.71 0.62
N THR A 831 7.35 -23.37 -0.54
CA THR A 831 7.18 -22.66 -1.82
C THR A 831 5.74 -22.49 -2.29
N GLN A 832 4.78 -23.30 -1.81
CA GLN A 832 3.38 -23.23 -2.27
C GLN A 832 2.68 -21.96 -1.78
N GLU A 833 1.65 -21.56 -2.52
CA GLU A 833 0.73 -20.50 -2.12
C GLU A 833 -0.28 -20.98 -1.08
N SER A 834 -0.69 -20.09 -0.20
CA SER A 834 -1.74 -20.34 0.79
C SER A 834 -3.04 -19.66 0.39
N LYS A 835 -4.13 -20.40 0.36
CA LYS A 835 -5.48 -19.90 0.10
C LYS A 835 -6.14 -19.47 1.42
N LEU A 836 -6.77 -18.28 1.44
CA LEU A 836 -7.59 -17.84 2.55
C LEU A 836 -8.92 -18.63 2.59
N LYS A 837 -9.53 -18.72 3.76
CA LYS A 837 -10.81 -19.42 3.94
C LYS A 837 -11.91 -18.75 3.13
N SER A 838 -12.63 -19.53 2.32
CA SER A 838 -13.83 -19.09 1.61
C SER A 838 -14.93 -18.66 2.59
N GLY A 839 -15.86 -17.83 2.14
CA GLY A 839 -16.86 -17.25 2.99
C GLY A 839 -18.26 -17.16 2.35
N PHE A 840 -19.29 -17.38 3.19
CA PHE A 840 -20.69 -17.12 2.86
C PHE A 840 -21.24 -16.10 3.85
N THR A 841 -21.91 -15.07 3.32
CA THR A 841 -22.60 -14.05 4.13
C THR A 841 -24.03 -13.82 3.60
N MET A 842 -24.90 -13.34 4.46
CA MET A 842 -26.20 -12.77 4.06
C MET A 842 -26.27 -11.34 4.57
N ASP A 843 -26.83 -10.46 3.74
CA ASP A 843 -27.08 -9.07 4.10
C ASP A 843 -28.57 -8.77 3.92
N ALA A 844 -29.09 -7.90 4.78
CA ALA A 844 -30.47 -7.44 4.69
C ALA A 844 -30.54 -5.94 4.96
N SER A 845 -31.42 -5.24 4.23
CA SER A 845 -31.74 -3.85 4.53
C SER A 845 -33.23 -3.59 4.40
N ILE A 846 -33.78 -2.84 5.34
CA ILE A 846 -35.17 -2.42 5.34
C ILE A 846 -35.27 -0.93 5.62
N GLY A 847 -36.19 -0.25 4.95
CA GLY A 847 -36.41 1.15 5.21
C GLY A 847 -37.80 1.62 4.82
N LYS A 848 -38.13 2.80 5.33
CA LYS A 848 -39.39 3.49 5.07
C LYS A 848 -39.19 4.97 4.89
N SER A 849 -39.80 5.53 3.86
CA SER A 849 -39.98 6.98 3.71
C SER A 849 -41.40 7.37 4.15
N ILE A 850 -41.48 8.33 5.08
CA ILE A 850 -42.71 8.90 5.60
C ILE A 850 -42.79 10.33 5.07
N ARG A 851 -43.87 10.63 4.35
CA ARG A 851 -44.14 11.97 3.83
C ARG A 851 -45.23 12.64 4.66
N ILE A 852 -44.92 13.81 5.21
CA ILE A 852 -45.83 14.59 6.06
C ILE A 852 -46.20 15.89 5.32
N LYS A 853 -47.50 16.12 5.16
CA LYS A 853 -48.03 17.33 4.50
C LYS A 853 -47.39 17.65 3.15
N TYR A 854 -46.95 16.61 2.40
CA TYR A 854 -46.24 16.75 1.11
C TYR A 854 -44.95 17.61 1.13
N LYS A 855 -44.51 18.09 2.29
CA LYS A 855 -43.40 19.00 2.43
C LYS A 855 -42.22 18.37 3.23
N TYR A 856 -42.52 17.58 4.24
CA TYR A 856 -41.50 17.00 5.12
C TYR A 856 -41.35 15.51 4.82
N PHE A 857 -40.12 15.05 4.84
CA PHE A 857 -39.78 13.66 4.62
C PHE A 857 -38.95 13.13 5.78
N ILE A 858 -39.35 12.04 6.39
CA ILE A 858 -38.59 11.27 7.34
C ILE A 858 -38.23 9.95 6.65
N ASN A 859 -36.91 9.67 6.55
CA ASN A 859 -36.44 8.39 6.02
C ASN A 859 -35.75 7.62 7.16
N ILE A 860 -36.16 6.39 7.36
CA ILE A 860 -35.60 5.45 8.33
C ILE A 860 -35.07 4.27 7.52
N ASN A 861 -33.81 3.92 7.74
CA ASN A 861 -33.13 2.80 7.07
C ASN A 861 -32.28 2.03 8.06
N LEU A 862 -32.50 0.71 8.12
CA LEU A 862 -31.67 -0.23 8.86
C LEU A 862 -31.05 -1.20 7.87
N SER A 863 -29.73 -1.29 7.85
CA SER A 863 -28.98 -2.29 7.11
C SER A 863 -28.19 -3.16 8.07
N VAL A 864 -28.23 -4.47 7.87
CA VAL A 864 -27.47 -5.46 8.62
C VAL A 864 -26.62 -6.23 7.63
N THR A 865 -25.30 -6.21 7.83
CA THR A 865 -24.34 -6.97 7.03
C THR A 865 -23.89 -8.20 7.80
N ASN A 866 -23.65 -9.30 7.10
CA ASN A 866 -23.31 -10.59 7.69
C ASN A 866 -24.34 -11.03 8.76
N LEU A 867 -25.60 -11.13 8.35
CA LEU A 867 -26.76 -11.45 9.22
C LEU A 867 -26.54 -12.76 10.00
N LEU A 868 -25.84 -13.73 9.40
CA LEU A 868 -25.54 -15.03 10.01
C LEU A 868 -24.39 -14.97 11.00
N ASN A 869 -23.73 -13.83 11.18
CA ASN A 869 -22.61 -13.63 12.09
C ASN A 869 -21.44 -14.58 11.82
N ASN A 870 -21.08 -14.82 10.56
CA ASN A 870 -19.93 -15.62 10.23
C ASN A 870 -18.64 -14.83 10.53
N THR A 871 -17.91 -15.24 11.58
CA THR A 871 -16.67 -14.59 12.04
C THR A 871 -15.39 -15.29 11.58
N SER A 872 -15.52 -16.38 10.80
CA SER A 872 -14.39 -17.22 10.39
C SER A 872 -13.79 -16.84 9.03
N ILE A 873 -14.38 -15.88 8.32
CA ILE A 873 -13.92 -15.45 7.00
C ILE A 873 -12.64 -14.64 7.14
N GLN A 874 -11.55 -15.11 6.54
CA GLN A 874 -10.31 -14.37 6.43
C GLN A 874 -10.40 -13.38 5.28
N ASN A 875 -10.49 -12.08 5.61
CA ASN A 875 -10.64 -11.02 4.62
C ASN A 875 -9.31 -10.73 3.89
N TRP A 876 -8.22 -10.78 4.63
CA TRP A 876 -6.88 -10.47 4.15
C TRP A 876 -5.84 -11.10 5.06
N GLY A 877 -4.65 -11.35 4.51
CA GLY A 877 -3.50 -11.82 5.27
C GLY A 877 -2.24 -11.83 4.43
N TYR A 878 -1.10 -11.97 5.10
CA TYR A 878 0.19 -12.01 4.45
C TYR A 878 1.18 -12.92 5.17
N GLU A 879 2.08 -13.54 4.42
CA GLU A 879 3.28 -14.15 4.97
C GLU A 879 4.19 -13.03 5.47
N GLN A 880 4.79 -13.21 6.65
CA GLN A 880 5.77 -12.24 7.12
C GLN A 880 6.98 -12.24 6.17
N ASN A 881 7.56 -11.06 5.90
CA ASN A 881 8.72 -10.94 5.02
C ASN A 881 10.01 -11.41 5.75
N ARG A 882 9.91 -12.55 6.43
CA ARG A 882 10.97 -13.19 7.21
C ARG A 882 10.91 -14.68 6.95
N PHE A 883 12.08 -15.31 6.88
CA PHE A 883 12.17 -16.76 6.68
C PHE A 883 13.41 -17.31 7.37
N ASP A 884 13.26 -18.45 8.04
CA ASP A 884 14.39 -19.19 8.61
C ASP A 884 15.07 -20.03 7.52
N PHE A 885 16.08 -19.45 6.86
CA PHE A 885 16.85 -20.12 5.82
C PHE A 885 17.74 -21.25 6.36
N THR A 886 17.97 -21.31 7.67
CA THR A 886 18.87 -22.29 8.29
C THR A 886 18.16 -23.58 8.63
N ASN A 887 17.03 -23.47 9.35
CA ASN A 887 16.30 -24.65 9.85
C ASN A 887 15.02 -24.92 9.07
N HIS A 888 14.63 -24.02 8.16
CA HIS A 888 13.36 -24.08 7.40
C HIS A 888 12.12 -24.14 8.32
N ASP A 889 12.19 -23.54 9.51
CA ASP A 889 11.08 -23.52 10.46
C ASP A 889 10.01 -22.52 10.05
N LEU A 890 8.91 -23.04 9.50
CA LEU A 890 7.74 -22.23 9.08
C LEU A 890 6.90 -21.74 10.27
N SER A 891 7.08 -22.31 11.46
CA SER A 891 6.32 -21.92 12.65
C SER A 891 6.90 -20.68 13.31
N LEU A 892 8.16 -20.33 13.04
CA LEU A 892 8.84 -19.17 13.63
C LEU A 892 8.19 -17.84 13.18
N PHE A 893 7.81 -17.73 11.91
CA PHE A 893 7.18 -16.55 11.32
C PHE A 893 5.86 -16.90 10.61
N PRO A 894 4.84 -17.36 11.36
CA PRO A 894 3.58 -17.78 10.75
C PRO A 894 2.87 -16.57 10.11
N PRO A 895 1.99 -16.81 9.13
CA PRO A 895 1.22 -15.76 8.48
C PRO A 895 0.38 -14.96 9.46
N LYS A 896 0.17 -13.67 9.13
CA LYS A 896 -0.73 -12.77 9.84
C LYS A 896 -2.04 -12.58 9.07
N TYR A 897 -3.16 -12.48 9.78
CA TYR A 897 -4.49 -12.41 9.20
C TYR A 897 -5.30 -11.24 9.73
N LEU A 898 -6.28 -10.79 8.94
CA LEU A 898 -7.42 -9.98 9.34
C LEU A 898 -8.71 -10.71 8.96
N TYR A 899 -9.68 -10.67 9.85
CA TYR A 899 -10.97 -11.32 9.67
C TYR A 899 -12.04 -10.31 9.25
N TYR A 900 -12.98 -10.78 8.43
CA TYR A 900 -14.19 -10.05 8.10
C TYR A 900 -15.01 -9.84 9.37
N TYR A 901 -15.60 -8.66 9.55
CA TYR A 901 -16.43 -8.40 10.73
C TYR A 901 -17.61 -9.37 10.79
N GLY A 902 -17.96 -9.81 11.98
CA GLY A 902 -19.21 -10.50 12.26
C GLY A 902 -20.42 -9.63 11.89
N ARG A 903 -21.54 -9.85 12.54
CA ARG A 903 -22.76 -9.07 12.25
C ARG A 903 -22.54 -7.59 12.56
N THR A 904 -22.70 -6.74 11.54
CA THR A 904 -22.68 -5.28 11.70
C THR A 904 -24.01 -4.67 11.26
N TYR A 905 -24.38 -3.56 11.91
CA TYR A 905 -25.58 -2.83 11.55
C TYR A 905 -25.29 -1.36 11.27
N PHE A 906 -26.17 -0.75 10.49
CA PHE A 906 -26.18 0.68 10.19
C PHE A 906 -27.63 1.17 10.18
N LEU A 907 -28.01 1.93 11.22
CA LEU A 907 -29.30 2.62 11.31
C LEU A 907 -29.10 4.07 10.89
N ASN A 908 -29.91 4.55 9.96
CA ASN A 908 -29.91 5.96 9.56
C ASN A 908 -31.30 6.54 9.60
N ILE A 909 -31.46 7.66 10.29
CA ILE A 909 -32.70 8.43 10.34
C ILE A 909 -32.38 9.81 9.75
N SER A 910 -33.13 10.23 8.73
CA SER A 910 -32.97 11.55 8.14
C SER A 910 -34.28 12.30 8.04
N PHE A 911 -34.23 13.58 8.36
CA PHE A 911 -35.32 14.54 8.19
C PHE A 911 -34.93 15.54 7.10
N ARG A 912 -35.86 15.77 6.15
CA ARG A 912 -35.65 16.68 5.02
C ARG A 912 -36.87 17.54 4.80
N ILE A 913 -36.62 18.85 4.53
CA ILE A 913 -37.62 19.88 4.15
C ILE A 913 -37.35 20.31 2.72
#